data_3d4e5207565057953e9214890999d18d
#
_entry.id   3d4e5207565057953e9214890999d18d
#
_cell.length_a   1.000
_cell.length_b   1.000
_cell.length_c   1.000
_cell.angle_alpha   90.00
_cell.angle_beta   90.00
_cell.angle_gamma   90.00
#
_symmetry.space_group_name_H-M   'P 1'
#
loop_
_entity.id
_entity.type
_entity.pdbx_description
1 polymer ?
#
loop_
_entity_poly.entity_id
_entity_poly.type
_entity_poly.pdbx_seq_one_letter_code
_entity_poly.pdbx_strand_id
1 'polypeptide(L)'
;VKQPTLEPLICTIKERCRVCYTCVRECPAKAIRITSGQAAVIVERCIGCGNCVAVCSQKAKHVRSTTGDVAALLAGPHPVAACVAPSFPAEFPELSPGRLVGLLRALGFARVNEVSFGADLVADRYRRLFDGDPDGRYIASTCPAMVAYVERYHPDAVPALAPIVSPMVATARVLRRVHGDDLRIVFIGPCIAKKAEADSRAMAGEIDAALTFAEIRQMITDAGLDPAAVESTDFDPPRGGLGALFPISRGLLQAARIQEDLVDGDIVVADGRRNFVEAICEFESGDMQARLLEVLCCKGCIVGPGMTSEAPLFKRREQVSRYVRDRWNTLNEGAVRAEVDHFADLPLGRTFAADDQRFVAPSRGEMADILRRMGKESRQDELDCGACGYDTCLAHAIAIDKGLAESEMCLPYTIDQLKRTVGELAVSNTQLATAQEALMHSERLASMGQLAAGIAHEVNNPLGVVLMYTHLLLDEHGATDIPGDARLREDLAVIVEQTDRCKKIVAGLLNFARQNKVALAPTDVRKLVDLSLRVLVPATDVAVLSIHDEVDPVAELDGDQITQVLTNLVENAYAAMPKGGTLTVRTGGDDARVTITVADTGVGIARENLGKVFEPFFTTKQIGKGTGLGLAVSYGIIKMHRGDLEVASNADPDAGPT
;
A
#
# COMPACT_ATOMS: atom_id res chain seq x y z
N VAL A 1 -15.24 1.95 -39.43
CA VAL A 1 -16.02 1.85 -38.19
C VAL A 1 -15.10 1.19 -37.15
N LYS A 2 -14.55 1.99 -36.18
CA LYS A 2 -13.78 1.44 -35.07
C LYS A 2 -14.68 0.46 -34.31
N GLN A 3 -14.23 -0.78 -34.11
CA GLN A 3 -14.84 -1.67 -33.11
C GLN A 3 -14.71 -0.98 -31.75
N PRO A 4 -15.75 -0.96 -30.90
CA PRO A 4 -15.65 -0.35 -29.58
C PRO A 4 -14.56 -1.06 -28.81
N THR A 5 -13.47 -0.36 -28.53
CA THR A 5 -12.39 -0.87 -27.70
C THR A 5 -12.94 -1.06 -26.29
N LEU A 6 -12.90 -2.28 -25.79
CA LEU A 6 -13.27 -2.68 -24.40
C LEU A 6 -12.31 -2.12 -23.34
N GLU A 7 -11.43 -1.19 -23.72
CA GLU A 7 -10.54 -0.58 -22.75
C GLU A 7 -11.29 0.41 -21.84
N PRO A 8 -11.20 0.26 -20.54
CA PRO A 8 -11.88 1.15 -19.61
C PRO A 8 -11.36 2.59 -19.76
N LEU A 9 -12.31 3.55 -19.75
CA LEU A 9 -11.99 4.98 -19.81
C LEU A 9 -11.07 5.43 -18.65
N ILE A 10 -11.20 4.77 -17.49
CA ILE A 10 -10.41 5.03 -16.29
C ILE A 10 -9.79 3.73 -15.81
N CYS A 11 -8.48 3.71 -15.69
CA CYS A 11 -7.69 2.56 -15.26
C CYS A 11 -7.06 2.78 -13.89
N THR A 12 -6.58 1.68 -13.27
CA THR A 12 -5.87 1.73 -12.00
C THR A 12 -4.43 1.29 -12.19
N ILE A 13 -3.49 2.11 -11.72
CA ILE A 13 -2.07 1.75 -11.60
C ILE A 13 -1.93 0.95 -10.31
N LYS A 14 -1.73 -0.36 -10.44
CA LYS A 14 -1.76 -1.32 -9.32
C LYS A 14 -0.74 -0.98 -8.24
N GLU A 15 0.47 -0.65 -8.64
CA GLU A 15 1.61 -0.36 -7.75
C GLU A 15 1.39 0.88 -6.87
N ARG A 16 0.53 1.80 -7.32
CA ARG A 16 0.17 3.02 -6.59
C ARG A 16 -1.07 2.88 -5.72
N CYS A 17 -1.93 1.90 -6.01
CA CYS A 17 -3.17 1.72 -5.26
C CYS A 17 -2.88 1.19 -3.84
N ARG A 18 -3.39 1.89 -2.82
CA ARG A 18 -3.27 1.53 -1.39
C ARG A 18 -4.60 1.08 -0.79
N VAL A 19 -5.59 0.80 -1.61
CA VAL A 19 -6.91 0.28 -1.20
C VAL A 19 -7.56 1.11 -0.08
N CYS A 20 -7.45 2.44 -0.17
CA CYS A 20 -7.99 3.36 0.85
C CYS A 20 -9.51 3.60 0.74
N TYR A 21 -10.18 2.95 -0.19
CA TYR A 21 -11.62 3.02 -0.48
C TYR A 21 -12.16 4.42 -0.83
N THR A 22 -11.34 5.46 -0.88
CA THR A 22 -11.80 6.84 -1.20
C THR A 22 -12.52 6.90 -2.54
N CYS A 23 -11.98 6.23 -3.58
CA CYS A 23 -12.63 6.21 -4.89
C CYS A 23 -13.96 5.44 -4.89
N VAL A 24 -14.14 4.44 -4.01
CA VAL A 24 -15.40 3.71 -3.84
C VAL A 24 -16.44 4.60 -3.16
N ARG A 25 -16.07 5.25 -2.04
CA ARG A 25 -16.94 6.17 -1.31
C ARG A 25 -17.44 7.30 -2.18
N GLU A 26 -16.52 7.92 -2.90
CA GLU A 26 -16.79 9.10 -3.70
C GLU A 26 -17.38 8.81 -5.08
N CYS A 27 -17.62 7.55 -5.43
CA CYS A 27 -18.20 7.18 -6.71
C CYS A 27 -19.74 7.27 -6.66
N PRO A 28 -20.37 8.23 -7.36
CA PRO A 28 -21.83 8.38 -7.34
C PRO A 28 -22.54 7.16 -7.98
N ALA A 29 -21.89 6.51 -8.92
CA ALA A 29 -22.39 5.35 -9.66
C ALA A 29 -22.04 4.01 -8.98
N LYS A 30 -21.30 4.02 -7.84
CA LYS A 30 -20.78 2.81 -7.22
C LYS A 30 -20.16 1.83 -8.23
N ALA A 31 -19.40 2.38 -9.19
CA ALA A 31 -18.79 1.67 -10.32
C ALA A 31 -17.35 1.22 -10.07
N ILE A 32 -16.96 1.08 -8.80
CA ILE A 32 -15.62 0.63 -8.42
C ILE A 32 -15.75 -0.54 -7.48
N ARG A 33 -15.15 -1.66 -7.87
CA ARG A 33 -15.03 -2.85 -7.03
C ARG A 33 -13.64 -2.98 -6.46
N ILE A 34 -13.55 -3.65 -5.33
CA ILE A 34 -12.29 -4.13 -4.79
C ILE A 34 -12.21 -5.61 -5.11
N THR A 35 -11.12 -6.05 -5.68
CA THR A 35 -10.88 -7.46 -6.00
C THR A 35 -9.41 -7.75 -5.81
N SER A 36 -9.09 -8.79 -5.02
CA SER A 36 -7.70 -9.17 -4.74
C SER A 36 -6.83 -8.00 -4.25
N GLY A 37 -7.37 -7.18 -3.35
CA GLY A 37 -6.68 -6.03 -2.81
C GLY A 37 -6.40 -4.89 -3.80
N GLN A 38 -7.22 -4.76 -4.87
CA GLN A 38 -7.08 -3.72 -5.89
C GLN A 38 -8.43 -3.08 -6.23
N ALA A 39 -8.41 -1.76 -6.45
CA ALA A 39 -9.60 -1.03 -6.89
C ALA A 39 -9.71 -1.05 -8.42
N ALA A 40 -10.70 -1.75 -8.96
CA ALA A 40 -10.99 -1.84 -10.40
C ALA A 40 -12.27 -1.05 -10.76
N VAL A 41 -12.27 -0.38 -11.91
CA VAL A 41 -13.46 0.30 -12.44
C VAL A 41 -14.30 -0.70 -13.23
N ILE A 42 -15.60 -0.71 -12.97
CA ILE A 42 -16.59 -1.53 -13.67
C ILE A 42 -17.09 -0.69 -14.84
N VAL A 43 -16.73 -1.09 -16.05
CA VAL A 43 -16.93 -0.29 -17.26
C VAL A 43 -18.41 -0.04 -17.53
N GLU A 44 -19.24 -1.07 -17.38
CA GLU A 44 -20.67 -1.05 -17.65
C GLU A 44 -21.41 -0.07 -16.70
N ARG A 45 -20.91 0.06 -15.48
CA ARG A 45 -21.50 0.93 -14.46
C ARG A 45 -20.92 2.34 -14.46
N CYS A 46 -19.72 2.53 -15.05
CA CYS A 46 -18.99 3.78 -14.97
C CYS A 46 -19.63 4.87 -15.84
N ILE A 47 -20.00 6.00 -15.26
CA ILE A 47 -20.57 7.18 -15.95
C ILE A 47 -19.48 8.13 -16.50
N GLY A 48 -18.20 7.80 -16.40
CA GLY A 48 -17.10 8.60 -16.94
C GLY A 48 -16.85 9.93 -16.25
N CYS A 49 -17.44 10.19 -15.07
CA CYS A 49 -17.36 11.50 -14.40
C CYS A 49 -15.92 11.87 -13.92
N GLY A 50 -14.99 10.92 -13.83
CA GLY A 50 -13.60 11.16 -13.46
C GLY A 50 -13.37 11.52 -11.98
N ASN A 51 -14.38 11.40 -11.11
CA ASN A 51 -14.23 11.72 -9.71
C ASN A 51 -13.13 10.90 -9.03
N CYS A 52 -13.10 9.60 -9.29
CA CYS A 52 -12.09 8.69 -8.74
C CYS A 52 -10.66 9.09 -9.11
N VAL A 53 -10.45 9.79 -10.23
CA VAL A 53 -9.16 10.39 -10.60
C VAL A 53 -8.87 11.59 -9.72
N ALA A 54 -9.83 12.50 -9.58
CA ALA A 54 -9.67 13.75 -8.83
C ALA A 54 -9.44 13.53 -7.33
N VAL A 55 -10.12 12.53 -6.70
CA VAL A 55 -10.01 12.27 -5.25
C VAL A 55 -8.86 11.33 -4.87
N CYS A 56 -8.17 10.74 -5.85
CA CYS A 56 -7.10 9.79 -5.58
C CYS A 56 -5.80 10.50 -5.17
N SER A 57 -5.57 10.63 -3.87
CA SER A 57 -4.32 11.20 -3.32
C SER A 57 -3.06 10.43 -3.75
N GLN A 58 -3.19 9.13 -4.02
CA GLN A 58 -2.10 8.27 -4.49
C GLN A 58 -1.84 8.38 -6.00
N LYS A 59 -2.66 9.17 -6.72
CA LYS A 59 -2.59 9.26 -8.19
C LYS A 59 -2.57 7.88 -8.88
N ALA A 60 -3.28 6.92 -8.29
CA ALA A 60 -3.38 5.55 -8.80
C ALA A 60 -4.45 5.40 -9.90
N LYS A 61 -5.32 6.38 -10.09
CA LYS A 61 -6.31 6.39 -11.17
C LYS A 61 -5.82 7.28 -12.30
N HIS A 62 -5.88 6.77 -13.52
CA HIS A 62 -5.55 7.53 -14.72
C HIS A 62 -6.62 7.38 -15.78
N VAL A 63 -6.70 8.35 -16.65
CA VAL A 63 -7.62 8.37 -17.79
C VAL A 63 -6.91 7.80 -19.00
N ARG A 64 -7.62 7.02 -19.82
CA ARG A 64 -7.11 6.56 -21.11
C ARG A 64 -6.69 7.75 -21.97
N SER A 65 -5.45 7.74 -22.42
CA SER A 65 -4.93 8.79 -23.33
C SER A 65 -5.46 8.58 -24.75
N THR A 66 -5.77 9.70 -25.41
CA THR A 66 -6.14 9.77 -26.82
C THR A 66 -5.16 10.63 -27.64
N THR A 67 -4.02 10.98 -27.06
CA THR A 67 -2.99 11.79 -27.74
C THR A 67 -2.43 11.09 -28.98
N GLY A 68 -2.23 9.77 -28.91
CA GLY A 68 -1.79 8.97 -30.06
C GLY A 68 -2.79 8.94 -31.21
N ASP A 69 -4.09 8.81 -30.89
CA ASP A 69 -5.17 8.87 -31.91
C ASP A 69 -5.18 10.24 -32.62
N VAL A 70 -5.05 11.32 -31.83
CA VAL A 70 -5.03 12.68 -32.39
C VAL A 70 -3.76 12.95 -33.20
N ALA A 71 -2.59 12.48 -32.74
CA ALA A 71 -1.36 12.58 -33.52
C ALA A 71 -1.47 11.86 -34.89
N ALA A 72 -2.13 10.69 -34.92
CA ALA A 72 -2.40 9.98 -36.17
C ALA A 72 -3.38 10.74 -37.08
N LEU A 73 -4.42 11.39 -36.52
CA LEU A 73 -5.33 12.23 -37.30
C LEU A 73 -4.61 13.44 -37.89
N LEU A 74 -3.76 14.14 -37.11
CA LEU A 74 -2.99 15.30 -37.57
C LEU A 74 -1.97 14.93 -38.65
N ALA A 75 -1.39 13.74 -38.62
CA ALA A 75 -0.49 13.25 -39.66
C ALA A 75 -1.23 12.69 -40.89
N GLY A 76 -2.57 12.56 -40.81
CA GLY A 76 -3.41 12.01 -41.87
C GLY A 76 -3.68 12.97 -43.02
N PRO A 77 -4.38 12.48 -44.08
CA PRO A 77 -4.63 13.29 -45.29
C PRO A 77 -5.80 14.29 -45.13
N HIS A 78 -6.61 14.16 -44.10
CA HIS A 78 -7.81 14.96 -43.90
C HIS A 78 -7.55 16.16 -43.01
N PRO A 79 -8.16 17.33 -43.24
CA PRO A 79 -8.05 18.47 -42.35
C PRO A 79 -8.68 18.15 -41.00
N VAL A 80 -8.02 18.60 -39.93
CA VAL A 80 -8.47 18.38 -38.54
C VAL A 80 -8.89 19.69 -37.90
N ALA A 81 -10.10 19.72 -37.33
CA ALA A 81 -10.60 20.86 -36.56
C ALA A 81 -10.48 20.59 -35.06
N ALA A 82 -9.93 21.54 -34.32
CA ALA A 82 -9.97 21.58 -32.87
C ALA A 82 -11.24 22.30 -32.39
N CYS A 83 -12.12 21.63 -31.67
CA CYS A 83 -13.30 22.18 -30.99
C CYS A 83 -12.97 22.42 -29.52
N VAL A 84 -12.64 23.67 -29.17
CA VAL A 84 -12.15 24.02 -27.81
C VAL A 84 -13.31 24.40 -26.91
N ALA A 85 -13.39 23.71 -25.74
CA ALA A 85 -14.40 23.99 -24.73
C ALA A 85 -14.22 25.42 -24.14
N PRO A 86 -15.30 26.18 -23.92
CA PRO A 86 -15.23 27.56 -23.45
C PRO A 86 -14.78 27.69 -21.97
N SER A 87 -14.38 26.61 -21.33
CA SER A 87 -13.69 26.61 -20.04
C SER A 87 -12.18 26.86 -20.14
N PHE A 88 -11.62 26.99 -21.34
CA PHE A 88 -10.19 27.20 -21.56
C PHE A 88 -9.61 28.41 -20.82
N PRO A 89 -10.32 29.56 -20.59
CA PRO A 89 -9.76 30.67 -19.83
C PRO A 89 -9.45 30.31 -18.35
N ALA A 90 -10.16 29.34 -17.81
CA ALA A 90 -9.89 28.85 -16.46
C ALA A 90 -8.72 27.85 -16.41
N GLU A 91 -8.37 27.25 -17.53
CA GLU A 91 -7.22 26.34 -17.66
C GLU A 91 -5.92 27.07 -18.02
N PHE A 92 -6.01 28.03 -18.93
CA PHE A 92 -4.86 28.75 -19.51
C PHE A 92 -4.90 30.24 -19.15
N PRO A 93 -4.92 30.63 -17.86
CA PRO A 93 -5.01 32.03 -17.47
C PRO A 93 -3.77 32.85 -17.86
N GLU A 94 -2.67 32.16 -18.12
CA GLU A 94 -1.40 32.74 -18.58
C GLU A 94 -1.36 33.08 -20.09
N LEU A 95 -2.30 32.52 -20.86
CA LEU A 95 -2.36 32.68 -22.30
C LEU A 95 -3.50 33.61 -22.72
N SER A 96 -3.26 34.47 -23.68
CA SER A 96 -4.37 35.09 -24.40
C SER A 96 -5.09 34.05 -25.28
N PRO A 97 -6.39 34.20 -25.52
CA PRO A 97 -7.14 33.28 -26.40
C PRO A 97 -6.46 33.07 -27.74
N GLY A 98 -5.97 34.15 -28.39
CA GLY A 98 -5.28 34.05 -29.67
C GLY A 98 -3.95 33.29 -29.61
N ARG A 99 -3.23 33.32 -28.49
CA ARG A 99 -2.00 32.54 -28.32
C ARG A 99 -2.32 31.04 -28.21
N LEU A 100 -3.40 30.68 -27.53
CA LEU A 100 -3.86 29.29 -27.48
C LEU A 100 -4.22 28.79 -28.88
N VAL A 101 -4.96 29.56 -29.65
CA VAL A 101 -5.30 29.26 -31.05
C VAL A 101 -4.03 29.06 -31.87
N GLY A 102 -3.05 29.96 -31.76
CA GLY A 102 -1.76 29.86 -32.44
C GLY A 102 -1.00 28.58 -32.09
N LEU A 103 -0.97 28.19 -30.83
CA LEU A 103 -0.37 26.89 -30.38
C LEU A 103 -1.06 25.69 -31.01
N LEU A 104 -2.41 25.70 -31.06
CA LEU A 104 -3.16 24.58 -31.65
C LEU A 104 -2.90 24.49 -33.17
N ARG A 105 -2.79 25.67 -33.89
CA ARG A 105 -2.39 25.66 -35.28
C ARG A 105 -0.96 25.16 -35.50
N ALA A 106 -0.04 25.53 -34.60
CA ALA A 106 1.35 25.03 -34.65
C ALA A 106 1.45 23.50 -34.38
N LEU A 107 0.48 22.91 -33.65
CA LEU A 107 0.35 21.47 -33.50
C LEU A 107 -0.19 20.77 -34.77
N GLY A 108 -0.67 21.54 -35.77
CA GLY A 108 -1.16 20.98 -37.04
C GLY A 108 -2.69 20.99 -37.21
N PHE A 109 -3.45 21.60 -36.28
CA PHE A 109 -4.90 21.77 -36.50
C PHE A 109 -5.16 22.76 -37.60
N ALA A 110 -5.88 22.33 -38.64
CA ALA A 110 -6.24 23.17 -39.80
C ALA A 110 -7.31 24.21 -39.46
N ARG A 111 -8.15 23.90 -38.47
CA ARG A 111 -9.21 24.77 -37.94
C ARG A 111 -9.20 24.74 -36.42
N VAL A 112 -9.50 25.91 -35.83
CA VAL A 112 -9.62 26.03 -34.37
C VAL A 112 -10.88 26.81 -34.03
N ASN A 113 -11.90 26.10 -33.58
CA ASN A 113 -13.22 26.67 -33.29
C ASN A 113 -13.54 26.58 -31.81
N GLU A 114 -14.25 27.55 -31.29
CA GLU A 114 -14.78 27.50 -29.93
C GLU A 114 -16.14 26.80 -29.91
N VAL A 115 -16.37 25.93 -28.93
CA VAL A 115 -17.64 25.22 -28.75
C VAL A 115 -18.79 26.16 -28.34
N SER A 116 -18.50 27.41 -28.01
CA SER A 116 -19.49 28.42 -27.59
C SER A 116 -20.59 28.63 -28.63
N PHE A 117 -20.30 28.57 -29.95
CA PHE A 117 -21.33 28.72 -30.98
C PHE A 117 -22.32 27.53 -30.96
N GLY A 118 -21.81 26.29 -30.88
CA GLY A 118 -22.69 25.11 -30.69
C GLY A 118 -23.50 25.16 -29.39
N ALA A 119 -22.94 25.79 -28.35
CA ALA A 119 -23.66 26.04 -27.11
C ALA A 119 -24.79 27.09 -27.26
N ASP A 120 -24.61 28.15 -28.08
CA ASP A 120 -25.69 29.09 -28.39
C ASP A 120 -26.82 28.44 -29.16
N LEU A 121 -26.52 27.54 -30.13
CA LEU A 121 -27.53 26.74 -30.83
C LEU A 121 -28.32 25.81 -29.86
N VAL A 122 -27.60 25.16 -28.98
CA VAL A 122 -28.21 24.31 -27.96
C VAL A 122 -29.08 25.16 -27.01
N ALA A 123 -28.61 26.32 -26.57
CA ALA A 123 -29.38 27.25 -25.73
C ALA A 123 -30.70 27.70 -26.41
N ASP A 124 -30.65 28.02 -27.72
CA ASP A 124 -31.83 28.38 -28.49
C ASP A 124 -32.84 27.18 -28.55
N ARG A 125 -32.35 25.96 -28.67
CA ARG A 125 -33.22 24.76 -28.61
C ARG A 125 -33.87 24.58 -27.23
N TYR A 126 -33.12 24.77 -26.14
CA TYR A 126 -33.68 24.76 -24.79
C TYR A 126 -34.73 25.82 -24.58
N ARG A 127 -34.49 27.05 -25.04
CA ARG A 127 -35.47 28.10 -24.98
C ARG A 127 -36.75 27.72 -25.71
N ARG A 128 -36.65 27.24 -26.97
CA ARG A 128 -37.81 26.79 -27.76
C ARG A 128 -38.55 25.63 -27.15
N LEU A 129 -37.82 24.69 -26.53
CA LEU A 129 -38.41 23.55 -25.81
C LEU A 129 -39.21 24.02 -24.59
N PHE A 130 -38.61 24.91 -23.76
CA PHE A 130 -39.22 25.44 -22.54
C PHE A 130 -40.43 26.32 -22.84
N ASP A 131 -40.37 27.16 -23.88
CA ASP A 131 -41.48 28.07 -24.29
C ASP A 131 -42.59 27.29 -25.01
N GLY A 132 -42.26 26.25 -25.76
CA GLY A 132 -43.18 25.48 -26.61
C GLY A 132 -43.94 24.36 -25.89
N ASP A 133 -43.52 23.95 -24.72
CA ASP A 133 -44.15 22.89 -23.91
C ASP A 133 -44.29 23.31 -22.45
N PRO A 134 -45.37 24.06 -22.11
CA PRO A 134 -45.59 24.58 -20.77
C PRO A 134 -45.76 23.50 -19.69
N ASP A 135 -46.24 22.33 -20.04
CA ASP A 135 -46.48 21.20 -19.14
C ASP A 135 -45.31 20.20 -19.11
N GLY A 136 -44.34 20.37 -19.99
CA GLY A 136 -43.18 19.49 -20.12
C GLY A 136 -42.20 19.61 -18.96
N ARG A 137 -41.69 18.46 -18.53
CA ARG A 137 -40.66 18.35 -17.48
C ARG A 137 -39.39 17.76 -18.07
N TYR A 138 -38.30 18.51 -18.00
CA TYR A 138 -37.07 18.16 -18.68
C TYR A 138 -35.84 18.20 -17.76
N ILE A 139 -34.96 17.22 -17.92
CA ILE A 139 -33.61 17.21 -17.35
C ILE A 139 -32.64 17.63 -18.45
N ALA A 140 -31.80 18.62 -18.22
CA ALA A 140 -30.86 19.13 -19.21
C ALA A 140 -29.81 18.08 -19.55
N SER A 141 -29.68 17.73 -20.85
CA SER A 141 -28.82 16.64 -21.37
C SER A 141 -27.39 17.09 -21.78
N THR A 142 -26.95 18.28 -21.35
CA THR A 142 -25.66 18.88 -21.73
C THR A 142 -24.45 18.20 -21.10
N CYS A 143 -24.62 17.57 -19.93
CA CYS A 143 -23.56 16.87 -19.21
C CYS A 143 -23.60 15.35 -19.50
N PRO A 144 -22.62 14.78 -20.23
CA PRO A 144 -22.65 13.36 -20.60
C PRO A 144 -22.52 12.41 -19.41
N ALA A 145 -21.87 12.80 -18.32
CA ALA A 145 -21.81 11.98 -17.10
C ALA A 145 -23.17 11.90 -16.42
N MET A 146 -23.94 13.00 -16.40
CA MET A 146 -25.30 12.99 -15.88
C MET A 146 -26.22 12.17 -16.77
N VAL A 147 -26.17 12.33 -18.08
CA VAL A 147 -26.95 11.52 -19.04
C VAL A 147 -26.69 10.02 -18.81
N ALA A 148 -25.43 9.61 -18.75
CA ALA A 148 -25.06 8.23 -18.45
C ALA A 148 -25.55 7.76 -17.06
N TYR A 149 -25.66 8.66 -16.10
CA TYR A 149 -26.21 8.36 -14.78
C TYR A 149 -27.72 8.07 -14.87
N VAL A 150 -28.46 8.93 -15.57
CA VAL A 150 -29.91 8.73 -15.77
C VAL A 150 -30.17 7.46 -16.57
N GLU A 151 -29.51 7.26 -17.70
CA GLU A 151 -29.68 6.06 -18.54
C GLU A 151 -29.42 4.75 -17.76
N ARG A 152 -28.47 4.75 -16.80
CA ARG A 152 -28.03 3.55 -16.07
C ARG A 152 -28.73 3.31 -14.75
N TYR A 153 -29.11 4.36 -14.05
CA TYR A 153 -29.60 4.24 -12.66
C TYR A 153 -31.02 4.79 -12.47
N HIS A 154 -31.53 5.55 -13.46
CA HIS A 154 -32.85 6.16 -13.44
C HIS A 154 -33.57 5.96 -14.78
N PRO A 155 -33.75 4.68 -15.23
CA PRO A 155 -34.32 4.37 -16.54
C PRO A 155 -35.72 4.97 -16.71
N ASP A 156 -36.47 5.14 -15.64
CA ASP A 156 -37.81 5.73 -15.66
C ASP A 156 -37.78 7.24 -15.91
N ALA A 157 -36.66 7.92 -15.62
CA ALA A 157 -36.44 9.33 -15.94
C ALA A 157 -35.82 9.59 -17.33
N VAL A 158 -35.45 8.55 -18.08
CA VAL A 158 -34.88 8.71 -19.44
C VAL A 158 -35.77 9.51 -20.38
N PRO A 159 -37.12 9.34 -20.39
CA PRO A 159 -38.03 10.15 -21.24
C PRO A 159 -37.99 11.65 -20.91
N ALA A 160 -37.59 12.03 -19.71
CA ALA A 160 -37.47 13.42 -19.29
C ALA A 160 -36.14 14.06 -19.71
N LEU A 161 -35.16 13.29 -20.22
CA LEU A 161 -33.95 13.90 -20.78
C LEU A 161 -34.33 14.77 -22.00
N ALA A 162 -33.94 16.05 -21.96
CA ALA A 162 -34.18 16.97 -23.05
C ALA A 162 -33.61 16.40 -24.36
N PRO A 163 -34.38 16.20 -25.41
CA PRO A 163 -33.96 15.50 -26.63
C PRO A 163 -33.03 16.35 -27.49
N ILE A 164 -31.97 16.89 -26.91
CA ILE A 164 -31.05 17.84 -27.54
C ILE A 164 -29.62 17.29 -27.38
N VAL A 165 -28.83 17.39 -28.46
CA VAL A 165 -27.40 17.02 -28.44
C VAL A 165 -26.58 17.96 -27.54
N SER A 166 -25.41 17.50 -27.14
CA SER A 166 -24.49 18.37 -26.39
C SER A 166 -23.86 19.44 -27.29
N PRO A 167 -23.38 20.57 -26.70
CA PRO A 167 -22.68 21.60 -27.45
C PRO A 167 -21.51 21.12 -28.32
N MET A 168 -20.79 20.08 -27.87
CA MET A 168 -19.71 19.43 -28.61
C MET A 168 -20.22 18.89 -29.95
N VAL A 169 -21.32 18.15 -29.92
CA VAL A 169 -21.92 17.54 -31.12
C VAL A 169 -22.55 18.62 -32.01
N ALA A 170 -23.20 19.60 -31.41
CA ALA A 170 -23.76 20.75 -32.17
C ALA A 170 -22.68 21.47 -32.98
N THR A 171 -21.50 21.74 -32.34
CA THR A 171 -20.35 22.36 -33.01
C THR A 171 -19.85 21.47 -34.15
N ALA A 172 -19.71 20.15 -33.92
CA ALA A 172 -19.26 19.23 -34.97
C ALA A 172 -20.18 19.24 -36.21
N ARG A 173 -21.51 19.23 -35.98
CA ARG A 173 -22.50 19.29 -37.07
C ARG A 173 -22.44 20.61 -37.84
N VAL A 174 -22.22 21.73 -37.15
CA VAL A 174 -22.01 23.02 -37.79
C VAL A 174 -20.77 22.97 -38.68
N LEU A 175 -19.65 22.51 -38.17
CA LEU A 175 -18.39 22.49 -38.91
C LEU A 175 -18.44 21.56 -40.12
N ARG A 176 -19.10 20.41 -40.03
CA ARG A 176 -19.32 19.54 -41.20
C ARG A 176 -20.22 20.18 -42.23
N ARG A 177 -21.28 20.88 -41.82
CA ARG A 177 -22.13 21.63 -42.74
C ARG A 177 -21.36 22.71 -43.52
N VAL A 178 -20.42 23.35 -42.85
CA VAL A 178 -19.62 24.44 -43.46
C VAL A 178 -18.45 23.93 -44.29
N HIS A 179 -17.77 22.84 -43.81
CA HIS A 179 -16.49 22.40 -44.38
C HIS A 179 -16.54 21.01 -45.04
N GLY A 180 -17.69 20.34 -45.00
CA GLY A 180 -17.85 18.99 -45.55
C GLY A 180 -17.51 17.85 -44.60
N ASP A 181 -17.85 16.62 -45.01
CA ASP A 181 -17.75 15.43 -44.17
C ASP A 181 -16.32 14.85 -44.03
N ASP A 182 -15.37 15.36 -44.88
CA ASP A 182 -13.96 14.95 -44.79
C ASP A 182 -13.24 15.59 -43.62
N LEU A 183 -13.84 16.60 -42.97
CA LEU A 183 -13.28 17.27 -41.82
C LEU A 183 -13.27 16.33 -40.59
N ARG A 184 -12.11 16.11 -40.00
CA ARG A 184 -11.96 15.38 -38.73
C ARG A 184 -12.13 16.34 -37.56
N ILE A 185 -12.89 15.88 -36.57
CA ILE A 185 -13.28 16.70 -35.42
C ILE A 185 -12.61 16.17 -34.16
N VAL A 186 -11.82 17.01 -33.50
CA VAL A 186 -11.20 16.74 -32.20
C VAL A 186 -11.75 17.72 -31.17
N PHE A 187 -12.41 17.18 -30.15
CA PHE A 187 -12.83 18.00 -29.01
C PHE A 187 -11.67 18.18 -28.03
N ILE A 188 -11.50 19.38 -27.49
CA ILE A 188 -10.48 19.72 -26.48
C ILE A 188 -11.18 20.37 -25.29
N GLY A 189 -11.13 19.76 -24.10
CA GLY A 189 -11.85 20.32 -22.96
C GLY A 189 -11.57 19.67 -21.62
N PRO A 190 -12.28 20.10 -20.56
CA PRO A 190 -12.04 19.70 -19.17
C PRO A 190 -12.63 18.33 -18.79
N CYS A 191 -13.45 17.74 -19.67
CA CYS A 191 -14.39 16.68 -19.31
C CYS A 191 -13.94 15.31 -19.83
N ILE A 192 -13.75 14.36 -18.91
CA ILE A 192 -13.42 12.98 -19.25
C ILE A 192 -14.60 12.25 -19.89
N ALA A 193 -15.84 12.50 -19.42
CA ALA A 193 -17.03 11.87 -19.98
C ALA A 193 -17.27 12.23 -21.46
N LYS A 194 -16.69 13.33 -21.95
CA LYS A 194 -16.72 13.67 -23.37
C LYS A 194 -15.97 12.67 -24.26
N LYS A 195 -14.96 11.97 -23.72
CA LYS A 195 -14.32 10.85 -24.43
C LYS A 195 -15.29 9.69 -24.61
N ALA A 196 -16.04 9.34 -23.55
CA ALA A 196 -17.05 8.30 -23.62
C ALA A 196 -18.22 8.69 -24.55
N GLU A 197 -18.62 9.97 -24.56
CA GLU A 197 -19.64 10.46 -25.49
C GLU A 197 -19.16 10.36 -26.95
N ALA A 198 -17.92 10.75 -27.25
CA ALA A 198 -17.32 10.62 -28.58
C ALA A 198 -17.22 9.16 -29.05
N ASP A 199 -16.90 8.24 -28.16
CA ASP A 199 -16.78 6.80 -28.44
C ASP A 199 -18.14 6.09 -28.48
N SER A 200 -19.25 6.76 -28.10
CA SER A 200 -20.57 6.13 -28.02
C SER A 200 -21.13 5.78 -29.40
N ARG A 201 -21.88 4.68 -29.48
CA ARG A 201 -22.55 4.28 -30.74
C ARG A 201 -23.52 5.34 -31.25
N ALA A 202 -24.19 6.05 -30.34
CA ALA A 202 -25.13 7.11 -30.68
C ALA A 202 -24.46 8.32 -31.34
N MET A 203 -23.16 8.51 -31.12
CA MET A 203 -22.37 9.61 -31.68
C MET A 203 -21.29 9.12 -32.66
N ALA A 204 -21.43 7.89 -33.15
CA ALA A 204 -20.49 7.32 -34.11
C ALA A 204 -20.34 8.18 -35.36
N GLY A 205 -19.12 8.61 -35.65
CA GLY A 205 -18.81 9.48 -36.79
C GLY A 205 -19.03 10.97 -36.55
N GLU A 206 -19.57 11.41 -35.41
CA GLU A 206 -19.73 12.84 -35.08
C GLU A 206 -18.42 13.48 -34.60
N ILE A 207 -17.68 12.78 -33.75
CA ILE A 207 -16.42 13.21 -33.14
C ILE A 207 -15.37 12.14 -33.37
N ASP A 208 -14.21 12.51 -33.92
CA ASP A 208 -13.16 11.53 -34.22
C ASP A 208 -12.27 11.23 -33.00
N ALA A 209 -12.05 12.22 -32.13
CA ALA A 209 -11.35 12.05 -30.86
C ALA A 209 -11.69 13.18 -29.85
N ALA A 210 -11.43 12.93 -28.56
CA ALA A 210 -11.55 13.93 -27.52
C ALA A 210 -10.31 13.95 -26.65
N LEU A 211 -9.71 15.14 -26.48
CA LEU A 211 -8.58 15.42 -25.59
C LEU A 211 -9.03 16.15 -24.33
N THR A 212 -8.37 15.89 -23.23
CA THR A 212 -8.45 16.73 -22.04
C THR A 212 -7.49 17.92 -22.17
N PHE A 213 -7.70 18.97 -21.36
CA PHE A 213 -6.72 20.07 -21.31
C PHE A 213 -5.36 19.63 -20.79
N ALA A 214 -5.32 18.65 -19.89
CA ALA A 214 -4.06 18.05 -19.44
C ALA A 214 -3.28 17.41 -20.62
N GLU A 215 -3.98 16.70 -21.52
CA GLU A 215 -3.36 16.07 -22.68
C GLU A 215 -2.88 17.11 -23.71
N ILE A 216 -3.64 18.16 -23.96
CA ILE A 216 -3.18 19.19 -24.90
C ILE A 216 -1.99 19.97 -24.37
N ARG A 217 -1.92 20.26 -23.06
CA ARG A 217 -0.71 20.83 -22.44
C ARG A 217 0.51 19.92 -22.64
N GLN A 218 0.31 18.61 -22.46
CA GLN A 218 1.40 17.65 -22.68
C GLN A 218 1.85 17.67 -24.15
N MET A 219 0.91 17.64 -25.12
CA MET A 219 1.24 17.69 -26.54
C MET A 219 1.99 18.98 -26.91
N ILE A 220 1.61 20.14 -26.38
CA ILE A 220 2.30 21.43 -26.59
C ILE A 220 3.73 21.33 -26.04
N THR A 221 3.90 20.75 -24.85
CA THR A 221 5.21 20.58 -24.20
C THR A 221 6.10 19.62 -24.98
N ASP A 222 5.57 18.46 -25.38
CA ASP A 222 6.30 17.43 -26.13
C ASP A 222 6.73 17.92 -27.52
N ALA A 223 5.93 18.80 -28.13
CA ALA A 223 6.28 19.47 -29.40
C ALA A 223 7.29 20.63 -29.23
N GLY A 224 7.67 20.97 -28.00
CA GLY A 224 8.61 22.06 -27.71
C GLY A 224 8.10 23.44 -28.14
N LEU A 225 6.79 23.67 -28.21
CA LEU A 225 6.20 24.92 -28.67
C LEU A 225 6.28 26.00 -27.57
N ASP A 226 6.88 27.13 -27.91
CA ASP A 226 6.92 28.32 -27.05
C ASP A 226 5.68 29.18 -27.29
N PRO A 227 4.82 29.42 -26.30
CA PRO A 227 3.67 30.31 -26.41
C PRO A 227 4.03 31.74 -26.84
N ALA A 228 5.24 32.20 -26.53
CA ALA A 228 5.70 33.55 -26.94
C ALA A 228 6.08 33.62 -28.43
N ALA A 229 6.49 32.51 -29.00
CA ALA A 229 6.96 32.46 -30.40
C ALA A 229 5.86 32.26 -31.45
N VAL A 230 4.67 31.73 -31.01
CA VAL A 230 3.57 31.48 -31.95
C VAL A 230 2.82 32.77 -32.30
N GLU A 231 2.30 32.84 -33.53
CA GLU A 231 1.43 33.93 -33.95
C GLU A 231 0.09 33.92 -33.21
N SER A 232 -0.35 35.05 -32.72
CA SER A 232 -1.67 35.20 -32.09
C SER A 232 -2.74 35.32 -33.15
N THR A 233 -3.62 34.31 -33.26
CA THR A 233 -4.73 34.28 -34.22
C THR A 233 -6.05 34.06 -33.51
N ASP A 234 -7.16 34.54 -34.06
CA ASP A 234 -8.48 34.36 -33.46
C ASP A 234 -9.09 32.98 -33.82
N PHE A 235 -10.10 32.54 -33.03
CA PHE A 235 -10.91 31.37 -33.38
C PHE A 235 -11.55 31.51 -34.75
N ASP A 236 -11.62 30.40 -35.49
CA ASP A 236 -12.33 30.37 -36.78
C ASP A 236 -13.83 30.53 -36.56
N PRO A 237 -14.55 31.16 -37.54
CA PRO A 237 -16.01 31.24 -37.50
C PRO A 237 -16.67 29.86 -37.70
N PRO A 238 -17.96 29.71 -37.27
CA PRO A 238 -18.77 30.74 -36.61
C PRO A 238 -18.38 30.95 -35.15
N ARG A 239 -18.53 32.19 -34.66
CA ARG A 239 -18.16 32.57 -33.31
C ARG A 239 -19.36 32.64 -32.39
N GLY A 240 -19.30 31.99 -31.23
CA GLY A 240 -20.37 31.99 -30.25
C GLY A 240 -20.42 33.28 -29.41
N GLY A 241 -21.56 33.47 -28.78
CA GLY A 241 -21.84 34.55 -27.84
C GLY A 241 -21.91 34.07 -26.38
N LEU A 242 -23.10 34.12 -25.78
CA LEU A 242 -23.35 33.74 -24.40
C LEU A 242 -23.19 32.22 -24.14
N GLY A 243 -23.17 31.39 -25.18
CA GLY A 243 -22.85 29.96 -25.07
C GLY A 243 -21.50 29.67 -24.41
N ALA A 244 -20.58 30.66 -24.42
CA ALA A 244 -19.33 30.60 -23.68
C ALA A 244 -19.49 30.51 -22.14
N LEU A 245 -20.70 30.77 -21.60
CA LEU A 245 -21.04 30.61 -20.19
C LEU A 245 -21.38 29.15 -19.77
N PHE A 246 -21.62 28.22 -20.71
CA PHE A 246 -22.00 26.84 -20.41
C PHE A 246 -21.07 26.11 -19.41
N PRO A 247 -19.76 26.43 -19.31
CA PRO A 247 -18.90 25.79 -18.31
C PRO A 247 -19.24 26.12 -16.85
N ILE A 248 -20.03 27.15 -16.59
CA ILE A 248 -20.42 27.57 -15.25
C ILE A 248 -21.87 27.19 -14.97
N SER A 249 -22.18 26.91 -13.70
CA SER A 249 -23.54 26.64 -13.25
C SER A 249 -24.44 27.82 -13.59
N ARG A 250 -25.65 27.57 -14.07
CA ARG A 250 -26.61 28.53 -14.66
C ARG A 250 -26.20 29.08 -16.02
N GLY A 251 -25.12 28.57 -16.61
CA GLY A 251 -24.63 29.03 -17.89
C GLY A 251 -25.56 28.72 -19.05
N LEU A 252 -26.21 27.55 -19.05
CA LEU A 252 -27.26 27.19 -20.00
C LEU A 252 -28.44 28.14 -19.90
N LEU A 253 -28.96 28.39 -18.70
CA LEU A 253 -30.12 29.27 -18.48
C LEU A 253 -29.83 30.67 -18.97
N GLN A 254 -28.66 31.22 -18.65
CA GLN A 254 -28.26 32.56 -19.06
C GLN A 254 -28.11 32.66 -20.57
N ALA A 255 -27.49 31.68 -21.23
CA ALA A 255 -27.35 31.64 -22.69
C ALA A 255 -28.71 31.44 -23.37
N ALA A 256 -29.58 30.64 -22.84
CA ALA A 256 -30.95 30.45 -23.33
C ALA A 256 -31.90 31.64 -23.02
N ARG A 257 -31.45 32.59 -22.18
CA ARG A 257 -32.29 33.70 -21.68
C ARG A 257 -33.52 33.21 -20.91
N ILE A 258 -33.42 32.05 -20.24
CA ILE A 258 -34.42 31.50 -19.34
C ILE A 258 -34.11 32.06 -17.96
N GLN A 259 -35.09 32.73 -17.32
CA GLN A 259 -34.92 33.30 -15.98
C GLN A 259 -35.40 32.31 -14.94
N GLU A 260 -34.56 32.08 -13.94
CA GLU A 260 -34.92 31.31 -12.74
C GLU A 260 -35.75 32.17 -11.81
N ASP A 261 -37.00 31.81 -11.56
CA ASP A 261 -37.84 32.42 -10.54
C ASP A 261 -37.99 31.45 -9.36
N LEU A 262 -37.54 31.90 -8.19
CA LEU A 262 -37.56 31.08 -6.98
C LEU A 262 -38.97 30.96 -6.41
N VAL A 263 -39.92 31.81 -6.84
CA VAL A 263 -41.33 31.77 -6.37
C VAL A 263 -42.09 30.71 -7.16
N ASP A 264 -41.90 30.69 -8.47
CA ASP A 264 -42.58 29.72 -9.35
C ASP A 264 -41.99 28.31 -9.22
N GLY A 265 -40.69 28.21 -8.97
CA GLY A 265 -40.03 26.93 -8.77
C GLY A 265 -39.88 26.08 -10.05
N ASP A 266 -40.21 26.63 -11.22
CA ASP A 266 -40.20 25.96 -12.52
C ASP A 266 -38.80 25.49 -12.94
N ILE A 267 -37.77 26.10 -12.39
CA ILE A 267 -36.38 25.85 -12.75
C ILE A 267 -35.59 25.50 -11.47
N VAL A 268 -34.87 24.38 -11.54
CA VAL A 268 -33.95 23.99 -10.47
C VAL A 268 -32.56 23.78 -11.07
N VAL A 269 -31.53 24.26 -10.37
CA VAL A 269 -30.15 24.09 -10.77
C VAL A 269 -29.39 23.31 -9.69
N ALA A 270 -28.80 22.19 -10.11
CA ALA A 270 -28.00 21.36 -9.23
C ALA A 270 -26.60 21.13 -9.85
N ASP A 271 -25.55 21.40 -9.08
CA ASP A 271 -24.18 21.13 -9.48
C ASP A 271 -23.38 20.42 -8.37
N GLY A 272 -22.41 19.64 -8.78
CA GLY A 272 -21.61 18.85 -7.86
C GLY A 272 -22.22 17.48 -7.56
N ARG A 273 -21.37 16.57 -7.12
CA ARG A 273 -21.59 15.12 -7.12
C ARG A 273 -22.70 14.60 -6.22
N ARG A 274 -22.97 15.27 -5.12
CA ARG A 274 -24.07 14.89 -4.23
C ARG A 274 -25.37 15.50 -4.71
N ASN A 275 -25.34 16.79 -4.98
CA ASN A 275 -26.53 17.55 -5.37
C ASN A 275 -27.15 17.00 -6.66
N PHE A 276 -26.36 16.57 -7.66
CA PHE A 276 -26.93 16.08 -8.90
C PHE A 276 -27.66 14.73 -8.69
N VAL A 277 -27.16 13.88 -7.79
CA VAL A 277 -27.81 12.60 -7.46
C VAL A 277 -29.14 12.86 -6.76
N GLU A 278 -29.12 13.71 -5.73
CA GLU A 278 -30.31 14.08 -4.97
C GLU A 278 -31.37 14.72 -5.88
N ALA A 279 -30.99 15.69 -6.69
CA ALA A 279 -31.90 16.38 -7.60
C ALA A 279 -32.56 15.44 -8.63
N ILE A 280 -31.81 14.45 -9.18
CA ILE A 280 -32.40 13.47 -10.10
C ILE A 280 -33.37 12.55 -9.36
N CYS A 281 -33.05 12.09 -8.15
CA CYS A 281 -33.95 11.26 -7.34
C CYS A 281 -35.25 12.00 -7.00
N GLU A 282 -35.19 13.26 -6.56
CA GLU A 282 -36.36 14.09 -6.23
C GLU A 282 -37.18 14.42 -7.49
N PHE A 283 -36.53 14.61 -8.64
CA PHE A 283 -37.21 14.83 -9.90
C PHE A 283 -37.96 13.57 -10.37
N GLU A 284 -37.34 12.38 -10.27
CA GLU A 284 -37.94 11.09 -10.63
C GLU A 284 -39.10 10.70 -9.69
N SER A 285 -38.94 10.89 -8.36
CA SER A 285 -39.98 10.59 -7.38
C SER A 285 -41.20 11.49 -7.52
N GLY A 286 -41.09 12.65 -8.17
CA GLY A 286 -42.12 13.66 -8.29
C GLY A 286 -42.23 14.60 -7.08
N ASP A 287 -41.29 14.52 -6.13
CA ASP A 287 -41.21 15.46 -5.01
C ASP A 287 -40.80 16.86 -5.50
N MET A 288 -40.04 16.95 -6.58
CA MET A 288 -39.70 18.18 -7.26
C MET A 288 -40.61 18.38 -8.48
N GLN A 289 -41.27 19.53 -8.59
CA GLN A 289 -42.18 19.87 -9.69
C GLN A 289 -41.54 20.74 -10.78
N ALA A 290 -40.22 20.87 -10.79
CA ALA A 290 -39.52 21.69 -11.77
C ALA A 290 -39.79 21.24 -13.22
N ARG A 291 -40.01 22.23 -14.10
CA ARG A 291 -40.12 22.02 -15.57
C ARG A 291 -38.78 21.83 -16.24
N LEU A 292 -37.74 22.51 -15.72
CA LEU A 292 -36.39 22.35 -16.22
C LEU A 292 -35.41 22.15 -15.06
N LEU A 293 -34.74 21.01 -15.04
CA LEU A 293 -33.65 20.73 -14.10
C LEU A 293 -32.30 20.87 -14.85
N GLU A 294 -31.56 21.97 -14.61
CA GLU A 294 -30.17 22.10 -15.09
C GLU A 294 -29.22 21.36 -14.13
N VAL A 295 -28.57 20.30 -14.65
CA VAL A 295 -27.75 19.42 -13.81
C VAL A 295 -26.34 19.29 -14.36
N LEU A 296 -25.35 19.54 -13.50
CA LEU A 296 -23.94 19.32 -13.79
C LEU A 296 -23.30 18.38 -12.76
N CYS A 297 -22.69 17.29 -13.20
CA CYS A 297 -22.01 16.36 -12.31
C CYS A 297 -20.82 17.00 -11.54
N CYS A 298 -20.12 17.97 -12.15
CA CYS A 298 -19.09 18.78 -11.53
C CYS A 298 -19.65 20.13 -11.07
N LYS A 299 -18.94 20.86 -10.19
CA LYS A 299 -19.28 22.26 -9.83
C LYS A 299 -18.92 23.21 -10.99
N GLY A 300 -19.60 23.06 -12.12
CA GLY A 300 -19.23 23.59 -13.40
C GLY A 300 -18.10 22.80 -14.10
N CYS A 301 -18.06 22.85 -15.45
CA CYS A 301 -17.00 22.21 -16.23
C CYS A 301 -15.60 22.78 -15.93
N ILE A 302 -15.53 24.00 -15.36
CA ILE A 302 -14.30 24.67 -14.92
C ILE A 302 -13.52 23.94 -13.81
N VAL A 303 -14.08 22.91 -13.21
CA VAL A 303 -13.41 22.01 -12.26
C VAL A 303 -13.44 20.56 -12.74
N GLY A 304 -13.61 20.34 -14.03
CA GLY A 304 -13.59 19.01 -14.63
C GLY A 304 -12.25 18.29 -14.40
N PRO A 305 -12.25 16.97 -14.30
CA PRO A 305 -11.05 16.18 -13.96
C PRO A 305 -9.98 16.16 -15.08
N GLY A 306 -10.25 16.71 -16.24
CA GLY A 306 -9.28 16.96 -17.32
C GLY A 306 -8.57 18.31 -17.25
N MET A 307 -8.82 19.10 -16.21
CA MET A 307 -8.11 20.35 -15.92
C MET A 307 -6.82 20.10 -15.15
N THR A 308 -5.82 20.98 -15.36
CA THR A 308 -4.58 21.02 -14.57
C THR A 308 -4.48 22.24 -13.66
N SER A 309 -5.27 23.28 -13.93
CA SER A 309 -5.31 24.49 -13.10
C SER A 309 -5.65 24.18 -11.64
N GLU A 310 -4.87 24.69 -10.70
CA GLU A 310 -5.10 24.59 -9.25
C GLU A 310 -5.82 25.83 -8.67
N ALA A 311 -6.22 26.77 -9.52
CA ALA A 311 -6.91 27.97 -9.09
C ALA A 311 -8.22 27.63 -8.36
N PRO A 312 -8.62 28.38 -7.31
CA PRO A 312 -9.89 28.18 -6.61
C PRO A 312 -11.11 28.34 -7.53
N LEU A 313 -12.19 27.65 -7.20
CA LEU A 313 -13.43 27.61 -8.01
C LEU A 313 -13.92 28.99 -8.47
N PHE A 314 -14.04 29.95 -7.56
CA PHE A 314 -14.59 31.27 -7.88
C PHE A 314 -13.64 32.09 -8.75
N LYS A 315 -12.33 31.89 -8.63
CA LYS A 315 -11.36 32.53 -9.53
C LYS A 315 -11.48 31.97 -10.96
N ARG A 316 -11.64 30.64 -11.11
CA ARG A 316 -11.90 30.01 -12.42
C ARG A 316 -13.20 30.53 -13.05
N ARG A 317 -14.26 30.67 -12.22
CA ARG A 317 -15.53 31.26 -12.68
C ARG A 317 -15.34 32.69 -13.14
N GLU A 318 -14.62 33.52 -12.40
CA GLU A 318 -14.33 34.90 -12.75
C GLU A 318 -13.55 34.98 -14.07
N GLN A 319 -12.57 34.10 -14.29
CA GLN A 319 -11.78 34.07 -15.53
C GLN A 319 -12.65 33.82 -16.76
N VAL A 320 -13.55 32.85 -16.71
CA VAL A 320 -14.52 32.58 -17.78
C VAL A 320 -15.48 33.76 -17.94
N SER A 321 -16.05 34.28 -16.87
CA SER A 321 -16.97 35.43 -16.92
C SER A 321 -16.32 36.70 -17.48
N ARG A 322 -15.03 36.93 -17.17
CA ARG A 322 -14.26 38.05 -17.73
C ARG A 322 -14.08 37.87 -19.23
N TYR A 323 -13.63 36.70 -19.66
CA TYR A 323 -13.48 36.37 -21.08
C TYR A 323 -14.78 36.61 -21.86
N VAL A 324 -15.89 36.11 -21.35
CA VAL A 324 -17.20 36.28 -22.01
C VAL A 324 -17.60 37.76 -22.06
N ARG A 325 -17.41 38.52 -20.99
CA ARG A 325 -17.72 39.94 -20.91
C ARG A 325 -16.91 40.75 -21.92
N ASP A 326 -15.59 40.53 -21.95
CA ASP A 326 -14.67 41.24 -22.83
C ASP A 326 -15.03 40.97 -24.29
N ARG A 327 -15.34 39.73 -24.62
CA ARG A 327 -15.78 39.30 -25.93
C ARG A 327 -17.16 39.86 -26.29
N TRP A 328 -18.13 39.77 -25.39
CA TRP A 328 -19.49 40.24 -25.61
C TRP A 328 -19.54 41.73 -25.91
N ASN A 329 -18.70 42.53 -25.29
CA ASN A 329 -18.59 43.98 -25.54
C ASN A 329 -18.07 44.30 -26.94
N THR A 330 -17.43 43.37 -27.64
CA THR A 330 -16.89 43.54 -29.01
C THR A 330 -17.77 42.88 -30.09
N LEU A 331 -18.66 41.96 -29.69
CA LEU A 331 -19.56 41.27 -30.61
C LEU A 331 -20.79 42.08 -30.93
N ASN A 332 -21.24 41.96 -32.17
CA ASN A 332 -22.54 42.46 -32.57
C ASN A 332 -23.61 41.40 -32.26
N GLU A 333 -24.45 41.64 -31.26
CA GLU A 333 -25.51 40.70 -30.83
C GLU A 333 -26.45 40.32 -32.00
N GLY A 334 -26.79 41.29 -32.86
CA GLY A 334 -27.63 41.02 -34.06
C GLY A 334 -26.95 40.07 -35.05
N ALA A 335 -25.63 40.20 -35.23
CA ALA A 335 -24.88 39.30 -36.09
C ALA A 335 -24.80 37.85 -35.50
N VAL A 336 -24.56 37.72 -34.19
CA VAL A 336 -24.58 36.40 -33.52
C VAL A 336 -25.96 35.76 -33.65
N ARG A 337 -27.03 36.53 -33.48
CA ARG A 337 -28.41 36.03 -33.63
C ARG A 337 -28.69 35.56 -35.04
N ALA A 338 -28.33 36.37 -36.07
CA ALA A 338 -28.48 36.02 -37.48
C ALA A 338 -27.70 34.75 -37.83
N GLU A 339 -26.51 34.56 -37.25
CA GLU A 339 -25.72 33.33 -37.43
C GLU A 339 -26.39 32.11 -36.79
N VAL A 340 -26.96 32.23 -35.57
CA VAL A 340 -27.75 31.17 -34.93
C VAL A 340 -28.98 30.83 -35.77
N ASP A 341 -29.70 31.85 -36.30
CA ASP A 341 -30.87 31.64 -37.12
C ASP A 341 -30.53 31.01 -38.49
N HIS A 342 -29.34 31.24 -39.02
CA HIS A 342 -28.83 30.59 -40.25
C HIS A 342 -28.74 29.04 -40.07
N PHE A 343 -28.44 28.57 -38.88
CA PHE A 343 -28.36 27.13 -38.53
C PHE A 343 -29.66 26.59 -37.86
N ALA A 344 -30.76 27.32 -37.98
CA ALA A 344 -32.02 26.93 -37.29
C ALA A 344 -32.56 25.57 -37.74
N ASP A 345 -32.27 25.18 -38.99
CA ASP A 345 -32.68 23.88 -39.58
C ASP A 345 -31.68 22.72 -39.25
N LEU A 346 -30.55 23.02 -38.63
CA LEU A 346 -29.57 21.95 -38.27
C LEU A 346 -30.21 20.94 -37.34
N PRO A 347 -30.11 19.61 -37.62
CA PRO A 347 -30.68 18.59 -36.75
C PRO A 347 -29.90 18.50 -35.48
N LEU A 348 -30.43 19.03 -34.38
CA LEU A 348 -29.83 18.96 -33.02
C LEU A 348 -30.58 18.02 -32.09
N GLY A 349 -31.46 17.19 -32.65
CA GLY A 349 -32.18 16.17 -31.89
C GLY A 349 -31.27 15.00 -31.48
N ARG A 350 -31.58 14.40 -30.33
CA ARG A 350 -30.98 13.18 -29.82
C ARG A 350 -32.03 12.36 -29.10
N THR A 351 -31.96 11.03 -29.26
CA THR A 351 -32.72 10.08 -28.50
C THR A 351 -31.85 9.44 -27.44
N PHE A 352 -32.41 9.14 -26.28
CA PHE A 352 -31.75 8.47 -25.17
C PHE A 352 -32.40 7.10 -24.93
N ALA A 353 -31.63 6.13 -24.46
CA ALA A 353 -32.11 4.80 -24.21
C ALA A 353 -31.67 4.32 -22.83
N ALA A 354 -32.54 3.66 -22.10
CA ALA A 354 -32.21 3.05 -20.84
C ALA A 354 -31.15 1.96 -20.99
N ASP A 355 -30.13 2.01 -20.18
CA ASP A 355 -29.06 1.00 -20.01
C ASP A 355 -29.04 0.58 -18.54
N ASP A 356 -30.14 -0.05 -18.08
CA ASP A 356 -30.40 -0.29 -16.65
C ASP A 356 -29.31 -1.14 -15.99
N GLN A 357 -28.52 -0.50 -15.13
CA GLN A 357 -27.44 -1.08 -14.33
C GLN A 357 -27.81 -1.17 -12.85
N ARG A 358 -29.09 -1.00 -12.48
CA ARG A 358 -29.57 -1.16 -11.10
C ARG A 358 -29.43 -2.61 -10.68
N PHE A 359 -29.20 -2.82 -9.40
CA PHE A 359 -29.15 -4.17 -8.84
C PHE A 359 -30.54 -4.65 -8.45
N VAL A 360 -30.87 -5.86 -8.83
CA VAL A 360 -31.96 -6.60 -8.21
C VAL A 360 -31.49 -6.98 -6.79
N ALA A 361 -32.21 -6.51 -5.78
CA ALA A 361 -31.90 -6.86 -4.40
C ALA A 361 -32.02 -8.38 -4.20
N PRO A 362 -31.07 -9.02 -3.51
CA PRO A 362 -31.20 -10.42 -3.11
C PRO A 362 -32.42 -10.66 -2.22
N SER A 363 -32.78 -11.91 -2.04
CA SER A 363 -33.85 -12.28 -1.12
C SER A 363 -33.51 -11.86 0.33
N ARG A 364 -34.54 -11.67 1.17
CA ARG A 364 -34.32 -11.32 2.59
C ARG A 364 -33.43 -12.32 3.33
N GLY A 365 -33.49 -13.60 2.98
CA GLY A 365 -32.66 -14.64 3.59
C GLY A 365 -31.18 -14.50 3.22
N GLU A 366 -30.88 -14.36 1.92
CA GLU A 366 -29.51 -14.15 1.42
C GLU A 366 -28.88 -12.88 2.03
N MET A 367 -29.64 -11.82 2.13
CA MET A 367 -29.21 -10.57 2.77
C MET A 367 -28.86 -10.73 4.25
N ALA A 368 -29.74 -11.45 5.00
CA ALA A 368 -29.50 -11.74 6.40
C ALA A 368 -28.21 -12.58 6.61
N ASP A 369 -27.96 -13.52 5.71
CA ASP A 369 -26.73 -14.34 5.76
C ASP A 369 -25.45 -13.53 5.49
N ILE A 370 -25.50 -12.59 4.54
CA ILE A 370 -24.37 -11.69 4.26
C ILE A 370 -24.14 -10.76 5.43
N LEU A 371 -25.20 -10.12 5.97
CA LEU A 371 -25.11 -9.24 7.12
C LEU A 371 -24.52 -9.97 8.34
N ARG A 372 -24.96 -11.20 8.60
CA ARG A 372 -24.43 -12.02 9.68
C ARG A 372 -22.94 -12.33 9.50
N ARG A 373 -22.49 -12.67 8.27
CA ARG A 373 -21.06 -12.83 7.95
C ARG A 373 -20.23 -11.57 8.18
N MET A 374 -20.86 -10.40 8.09
CA MET A 374 -20.28 -9.10 8.43
C MET A 374 -20.40 -8.75 9.91
N GLY A 375 -20.76 -9.70 10.79
CA GLY A 375 -20.95 -9.46 12.22
C GLY A 375 -22.15 -8.59 12.56
N LYS A 376 -23.19 -8.60 11.71
CA LYS A 376 -24.43 -7.83 11.91
C LYS A 376 -25.58 -8.81 12.13
N GLU A 377 -25.80 -9.14 13.39
CA GLU A 377 -26.81 -10.13 13.79
C GLU A 377 -28.18 -9.49 13.98
N SER A 378 -28.19 -8.18 14.27
CA SER A 378 -29.38 -7.40 14.55
C SER A 378 -29.34 -6.05 13.83
N ARG A 379 -30.51 -5.39 13.75
CA ARG A 379 -30.62 -4.03 13.21
C ARG A 379 -29.77 -3.00 13.96
N GLN A 380 -29.48 -3.23 15.23
CA GLN A 380 -28.64 -2.36 16.04
C GLN A 380 -27.15 -2.39 15.62
N ASP A 381 -26.74 -3.48 14.99
CA ASP A 381 -25.37 -3.64 14.49
C ASP A 381 -25.17 -2.96 13.12
N GLU A 382 -26.26 -2.57 12.47
CA GLU A 382 -26.26 -1.85 11.19
C GLU A 382 -26.06 -0.36 11.44
N LEU A 383 -24.79 0.06 11.58
CA LEU A 383 -24.43 1.44 11.93
C LEU A 383 -24.66 2.45 10.79
N ASP A 384 -24.86 2.01 9.56
CA ASP A 384 -25.03 2.83 8.35
C ASP A 384 -24.02 3.99 8.24
N CYS A 385 -22.78 3.73 8.68
CA CYS A 385 -21.73 4.75 8.87
C CYS A 385 -21.06 5.23 7.57
N GLY A 386 -21.35 4.62 6.42
CA GLY A 386 -20.79 4.97 5.12
C GLY A 386 -19.28 4.74 4.94
N ALA A 387 -18.56 4.21 5.94
CA ALA A 387 -17.10 4.05 5.90
C ALA A 387 -16.62 3.12 4.78
N CYS A 388 -17.40 2.10 4.43
CA CYS A 388 -17.15 1.17 3.30
C CYS A 388 -17.41 1.79 1.92
N GLY A 389 -18.06 2.97 1.88
CA GLY A 389 -18.42 3.64 0.64
C GLY A 389 -19.86 3.39 0.17
N TYR A 390 -20.63 2.65 0.94
CA TYR A 390 -22.07 2.45 0.74
C TYR A 390 -22.86 3.18 1.85
N ASP A 391 -23.99 3.75 1.50
CA ASP A 391 -24.74 4.62 2.43
C ASP A 391 -25.39 3.82 3.56
N THR A 392 -25.73 2.55 3.32
CA THR A 392 -26.29 1.64 4.32
C THR A 392 -25.53 0.32 4.37
N CYS A 393 -25.59 -0.38 5.51
CA CYS A 393 -25.05 -1.74 5.64
C CYS A 393 -25.76 -2.71 4.68
N LEU A 394 -27.02 -2.48 4.42
CA LEU A 394 -27.82 -3.22 3.45
C LEU A 394 -27.29 -3.03 2.02
N ALA A 395 -27.02 -1.79 1.60
CA ALA A 395 -26.42 -1.48 0.30
C ALA A 395 -25.04 -2.14 0.13
N HIS A 396 -24.25 -2.20 1.21
CA HIS A 396 -22.99 -2.91 1.20
C HIS A 396 -23.18 -4.43 1.05
N ALA A 397 -24.15 -5.02 1.76
CA ALA A 397 -24.46 -6.45 1.63
C ALA A 397 -24.92 -6.81 0.20
N ILE A 398 -25.74 -5.98 -0.43
CA ILE A 398 -26.11 -6.14 -1.85
C ILE A 398 -24.88 -6.10 -2.74
N ALA A 399 -23.96 -5.18 -2.49
CA ALA A 399 -22.73 -5.04 -3.25
C ALA A 399 -21.82 -6.27 -3.09
N ILE A 400 -21.75 -6.87 -1.90
CA ILE A 400 -21.04 -8.13 -1.66
C ILE A 400 -21.67 -9.28 -2.46
N ASP A 401 -22.99 -9.41 -2.44
CA ASP A 401 -23.72 -10.42 -3.21
C ASP A 401 -23.41 -10.33 -4.71
N LYS A 402 -23.32 -9.12 -5.22
CA LYS A 402 -23.00 -8.87 -6.63
C LYS A 402 -21.50 -8.90 -6.96
N GLY A 403 -20.64 -9.27 -6.02
CA GLY A 403 -19.17 -9.34 -6.20
C GLY A 403 -18.50 -7.99 -6.43
N LEU A 404 -19.10 -6.90 -5.95
CA LEU A 404 -18.60 -5.53 -6.10
C LEU A 404 -17.85 -5.05 -4.87
N ALA A 405 -18.07 -5.68 -3.73
CA ALA A 405 -17.48 -5.35 -2.46
C ALA A 405 -17.04 -6.62 -1.72
N GLU A 406 -16.13 -6.46 -0.78
CA GLU A 406 -15.64 -7.48 0.15
C GLU A 406 -16.11 -7.13 1.57
N SER A 407 -16.30 -8.13 2.43
CA SER A 407 -16.73 -7.93 3.83
C SER A 407 -15.76 -7.05 4.61
N GLU A 408 -14.47 -7.16 4.28
CA GLU A 408 -13.34 -6.44 4.86
C GLU A 408 -13.39 -4.92 4.61
N MET A 409 -14.21 -4.46 3.67
CA MET A 409 -14.47 -3.03 3.47
C MET A 409 -15.26 -2.40 4.64
N CYS A 410 -15.95 -3.21 5.43
CA CYS A 410 -16.65 -2.76 6.63
C CYS A 410 -15.64 -2.50 7.76
N LEU A 411 -15.30 -1.23 8.00
CA LEU A 411 -14.30 -0.87 9.00
C LEU A 411 -14.63 -1.37 10.42
N PRO A 412 -15.86 -1.22 10.95
CA PRO A 412 -16.22 -1.80 12.26
C PRO A 412 -16.00 -3.31 12.33
N TYR A 413 -16.40 -4.05 11.29
CA TYR A 413 -16.21 -5.49 11.19
C TYR A 413 -14.70 -5.86 11.18
N THR A 414 -13.93 -5.19 10.35
CA THR A 414 -12.48 -5.45 10.24
C THR A 414 -11.75 -5.17 11.54
N ILE A 415 -12.12 -4.09 12.26
CA ILE A 415 -11.57 -3.77 13.57
C ILE A 415 -11.93 -4.85 14.59
N ASP A 416 -13.17 -5.35 14.59
CA ASP A 416 -13.59 -6.40 15.51
C ASP A 416 -12.87 -7.73 15.23
N GLN A 417 -12.79 -8.12 13.97
CA GLN A 417 -12.00 -9.30 13.55
C GLN A 417 -10.54 -9.18 13.97
N LEU A 418 -9.92 -8.02 13.76
CA LEU A 418 -8.54 -7.79 14.15
C LEU A 418 -8.34 -7.92 15.67
N LYS A 419 -9.25 -7.35 16.47
CA LYS A 419 -9.21 -7.47 17.93
C LYS A 419 -9.32 -8.92 18.38
N ARG A 420 -10.21 -9.71 17.78
CA ARG A 420 -10.36 -11.14 18.06
C ARG A 420 -9.09 -11.90 17.73
N THR A 421 -8.55 -11.72 16.53
CA THR A 421 -7.32 -12.38 16.09
C THR A 421 -6.12 -12.03 16.97
N VAL A 422 -5.97 -10.76 17.36
CA VAL A 422 -4.92 -10.34 18.32
C VAL A 422 -5.09 -11.00 19.68
N GLY A 423 -6.34 -11.08 20.17
CA GLY A 423 -6.64 -11.79 21.42
C GLY A 423 -6.30 -13.30 21.36
N GLU A 424 -6.71 -13.98 20.30
CA GLU A 424 -6.40 -15.39 20.07
C GLU A 424 -4.89 -15.63 19.95
N LEU A 425 -4.18 -14.76 19.25
CA LEU A 425 -2.72 -14.84 19.11
C LEU A 425 -2.01 -14.64 20.45
N ALA A 426 -2.48 -13.70 21.28
CA ALA A 426 -1.93 -13.48 22.62
C ALA A 426 -2.10 -14.72 23.51
N VAL A 427 -3.28 -15.36 23.49
CA VAL A 427 -3.53 -16.61 24.21
C VAL A 427 -2.63 -17.74 23.71
N SER A 428 -2.52 -17.90 22.38
CA SER A 428 -1.67 -18.92 21.77
C SER A 428 -0.20 -18.73 22.13
N ASN A 429 0.30 -17.48 22.07
CA ASN A 429 1.68 -17.16 22.45
C ASN A 429 1.95 -17.50 23.94
N THR A 430 1.00 -17.22 24.83
CA THR A 430 1.12 -17.56 26.25
C THR A 430 1.19 -19.08 26.44
N GLN A 431 0.34 -19.83 25.76
CA GLN A 431 0.35 -21.30 25.81
C GLN A 431 1.67 -21.86 25.27
N LEU A 432 2.19 -21.29 24.18
CA LEU A 432 3.46 -21.70 23.60
C LEU A 432 4.64 -21.48 24.56
N ALA A 433 4.67 -20.29 25.21
CA ALA A 433 5.68 -19.99 26.22
C ALA A 433 5.66 -20.96 27.40
N THR A 434 4.45 -21.30 27.93
CA THR A 434 4.29 -22.26 29.02
C THR A 434 4.73 -23.65 28.58
N ALA A 435 4.39 -24.09 27.38
CA ALA A 435 4.82 -25.39 26.86
C ALA A 435 6.34 -25.47 26.67
N GLN A 436 6.96 -24.40 26.19
CA GLN A 436 8.42 -24.31 26.08
C GLN A 436 9.12 -24.40 27.46
N GLU A 437 8.59 -23.67 28.46
CA GLU A 437 9.13 -23.77 29.83
C GLU A 437 9.02 -25.19 30.39
N ALA A 438 7.89 -25.86 30.17
CA ALA A 438 7.68 -27.23 30.61
C ALA A 438 8.65 -28.23 29.92
N LEU A 439 8.87 -28.05 28.60
CA LEU A 439 9.85 -28.86 27.87
C LEU A 439 11.27 -28.64 28.38
N MET A 440 11.68 -27.38 28.57
CA MET A 440 13.00 -27.05 29.14
C MET A 440 13.19 -27.65 30.55
N HIS A 441 12.14 -27.63 31.37
CA HIS A 441 12.18 -28.26 32.69
C HIS A 441 12.32 -29.79 32.59
N SER A 442 11.57 -30.44 31.68
CA SER A 442 11.65 -31.87 31.42
C SER A 442 13.03 -32.31 30.91
N GLU A 443 13.59 -31.56 29.95
CA GLU A 443 14.95 -31.82 29.44
C GLU A 443 16.01 -31.71 30.57
N ARG A 444 15.85 -30.70 31.44
CA ARG A 444 16.73 -30.58 32.63
C ARG A 444 16.64 -31.77 33.55
N LEU A 445 15.43 -32.21 33.86
CA LEU A 445 15.23 -33.40 34.73
C LEU A 445 15.82 -34.68 34.09
N ALA A 446 15.64 -34.85 32.77
CA ALA A 446 16.23 -36.00 32.05
C ALA A 446 17.77 -35.92 32.06
N SER A 447 18.35 -34.77 31.83
CA SER A 447 19.81 -34.54 31.91
C SER A 447 20.33 -34.76 33.32
N MET A 448 19.60 -34.26 34.38
CA MET A 448 19.97 -34.52 35.78
C MET A 448 19.89 -36.01 36.16
N GLY A 449 18.94 -36.76 35.58
CA GLY A 449 18.85 -38.22 35.82
C GLY A 449 20.05 -38.97 35.24
N GLN A 450 20.51 -38.65 34.06
CA GLN A 450 21.73 -39.22 33.46
C GLN A 450 22.98 -38.81 34.26
N LEU A 451 23.04 -37.53 34.68
CA LEU A 451 24.13 -37.00 35.49
C LEU A 451 24.25 -37.70 36.86
N ALA A 452 23.14 -37.97 37.54
CA ALA A 452 23.14 -38.62 38.86
C ALA A 452 23.84 -40.00 38.85
N ALA A 453 23.67 -40.79 37.80
CA ALA A 453 24.34 -42.08 37.64
C ALA A 453 25.85 -41.94 37.43
N GLY A 454 26.29 -40.96 36.60
CA GLY A 454 27.71 -40.67 36.38
C GLY A 454 28.41 -40.14 37.66
N ILE A 455 27.71 -39.24 38.38
CA ILE A 455 28.20 -38.66 39.63
C ILE A 455 28.43 -39.72 40.68
N ALA A 456 27.46 -40.64 40.86
CA ALA A 456 27.61 -41.71 41.85
C ALA A 456 28.89 -42.51 41.59
N HIS A 457 29.20 -42.80 40.33
CA HIS A 457 30.44 -43.49 39.96
C HIS A 457 31.69 -42.64 40.22
N GLU A 458 31.70 -41.38 39.86
CA GLU A 458 32.89 -40.51 39.99
C GLU A 458 33.16 -40.02 41.43
N VAL A 459 32.13 -39.91 42.26
CA VAL A 459 32.29 -39.61 43.69
C VAL A 459 32.67 -40.88 44.45
N ASN A 460 32.12 -42.04 44.11
CA ASN A 460 32.45 -43.32 44.75
C ASN A 460 33.91 -43.76 44.50
N ASN A 461 34.48 -43.43 43.34
CA ASN A 461 35.87 -43.78 43.01
C ASN A 461 36.89 -43.16 44.00
N PRO A 462 36.98 -41.82 44.19
CA PRO A 462 37.90 -41.25 45.17
C PRO A 462 37.55 -41.62 46.61
N LEU A 463 36.26 -41.79 46.94
CA LEU A 463 35.90 -42.31 48.29
C LEU A 463 36.36 -43.73 48.49
N GLY A 464 36.28 -44.61 47.47
CA GLY A 464 36.84 -45.96 47.54
C GLY A 464 38.34 -45.97 47.79
N VAL A 465 39.07 -45.05 47.14
CA VAL A 465 40.53 -44.90 47.39
C VAL A 465 40.79 -44.40 48.80
N VAL A 466 40.01 -43.43 49.28
CA VAL A 466 40.09 -42.91 50.65
C VAL A 466 39.89 -44.10 51.69
N LEU A 467 38.82 -44.85 51.46
CA LEU A 467 38.53 -45.99 52.31
C LEU A 467 39.62 -47.08 52.29
N MET A 468 40.17 -47.41 51.14
CA MET A 468 41.22 -48.37 50.97
C MET A 468 42.49 -47.95 51.73
N TYR A 469 42.92 -46.66 51.54
CA TYR A 469 44.10 -46.16 52.29
C TYR A 469 43.85 -46.04 53.78
N THR A 470 42.62 -45.73 54.21
CA THR A 470 42.26 -45.69 55.62
C THR A 470 42.30 -47.09 56.22
N HIS A 471 41.82 -48.11 55.48
CA HIS A 471 41.94 -49.53 55.96
C HIS A 471 43.39 -49.98 55.98
N LEU A 472 44.20 -49.69 54.98
CA LEU A 472 45.63 -50.01 54.98
C LEU A 472 46.35 -49.41 56.21
N LEU A 473 46.06 -48.14 56.53
CA LEU A 473 46.60 -47.49 57.71
C LEU A 473 46.16 -48.16 59.04
N LEU A 474 44.90 -48.59 59.06
CA LEU A 474 44.37 -49.30 60.22
C LEU A 474 44.99 -50.71 60.39
N ASP A 475 45.26 -51.45 59.30
CA ASP A 475 45.86 -52.76 59.28
C ASP A 475 47.38 -52.72 59.60
N GLU A 476 48.13 -51.71 59.09
CA GLU A 476 49.58 -51.57 59.32
C GLU A 476 49.92 -51.01 60.70
N HIS A 477 49.04 -50.22 61.30
CA HIS A 477 49.30 -49.51 62.57
C HIS A 477 48.36 -49.92 63.73
N GLY A 478 47.70 -51.06 63.59
CA GLY A 478 46.85 -51.55 64.63
C GLY A 478 47.57 -51.68 66.00
N ALA A 479 47.41 -50.64 66.87
CA ALA A 479 47.82 -50.54 68.25
C ALA A 479 49.22 -50.04 68.57
N THR A 480 49.98 -49.41 67.73
CA THR A 480 51.27 -48.79 68.12
C THR A 480 51.38 -47.32 67.72
N ASP A 481 51.73 -46.48 68.72
CA ASP A 481 52.01 -45.02 68.54
C ASP A 481 53.34 -44.87 67.80
N ILE A 482 53.31 -44.46 66.52
CA ILE A 482 54.52 -44.24 65.74
C ILE A 482 54.53 -42.78 65.21
N PRO A 483 55.16 -41.86 65.92
CA PRO A 483 55.39 -40.50 65.36
C PRO A 483 56.57 -40.55 64.42
N GLY A 484 56.35 -40.26 63.07
CA GLY A 484 57.39 -40.01 62.11
C GLY A 484 57.54 -40.96 60.94
N ASP A 485 56.60 -41.88 60.68
CA ASP A 485 56.62 -42.75 59.52
C ASP A 485 56.34 -41.99 58.18
N ALA A 486 57.30 -42.01 57.28
CA ALA A 486 57.20 -41.37 56.01
C ALA A 486 56.07 -41.87 55.13
N ARG A 487 55.80 -43.20 55.28
CA ARG A 487 54.71 -43.92 54.55
C ARG A 487 53.32 -43.45 54.98
N LEU A 488 53.14 -43.23 56.29
CA LEU A 488 51.90 -42.70 56.84
C LEU A 488 51.60 -41.32 56.31
N ARG A 489 52.60 -40.48 56.11
CA ARG A 489 52.45 -39.14 55.52
C ARG A 489 52.07 -39.20 54.03
N GLU A 490 52.66 -40.13 53.24
CA GLU A 490 52.31 -40.34 51.87
C GLU A 490 50.84 -40.79 51.73
N ASP A 491 50.43 -41.75 52.54
CA ASP A 491 49.06 -42.27 52.54
C ASP A 491 48.03 -41.21 52.95
N LEU A 492 48.30 -40.44 53.98
CA LEU A 492 47.48 -39.28 54.38
C LEU A 492 47.44 -38.18 53.29
N ALA A 493 48.53 -37.96 52.58
CA ALA A 493 48.54 -36.97 51.47
C ALA A 493 47.61 -37.44 50.33
N VAL A 494 47.61 -38.72 50.01
CA VAL A 494 46.66 -39.28 48.99
C VAL A 494 45.21 -39.13 49.46
N ILE A 495 44.90 -39.35 50.75
CA ILE A 495 43.57 -39.14 51.30
C ILE A 495 43.11 -37.70 51.14
N VAL A 496 43.95 -36.73 51.46
CA VAL A 496 43.68 -35.28 51.30
C VAL A 496 43.41 -34.98 49.86
N GLU A 497 44.27 -35.43 48.94
CA GLU A 497 44.13 -35.18 47.51
C GLU A 497 42.79 -35.73 46.97
N GLN A 498 42.41 -36.95 47.33
CA GLN A 498 41.14 -37.54 46.84
C GLN A 498 39.91 -36.86 47.48
N THR A 499 40.03 -36.40 48.71
CA THR A 499 38.95 -35.65 49.40
C THR A 499 38.75 -34.26 48.72
N ASP A 500 39.80 -33.57 48.37
CA ASP A 500 39.73 -32.29 47.64
C ASP A 500 39.18 -32.50 46.21
N ARG A 501 39.52 -33.63 45.61
CA ARG A 501 38.92 -34.02 44.32
C ARG A 501 37.37 -34.19 44.41
N CYS A 502 36.88 -34.90 45.42
CA CYS A 502 35.45 -34.99 45.70
C CYS A 502 34.78 -33.64 45.90
N LYS A 503 35.41 -32.74 46.68
CA LYS A 503 34.93 -31.38 46.89
C LYS A 503 34.79 -30.60 45.58
N LYS A 504 35.75 -30.68 44.67
CA LYS A 504 35.73 -30.00 43.37
C LYS A 504 34.59 -30.56 42.47
N ILE A 505 34.36 -31.86 42.44
CA ILE A 505 33.29 -32.51 41.71
C ILE A 505 31.92 -32.09 42.25
N VAL A 506 31.72 -32.11 43.54
CA VAL A 506 30.46 -31.69 44.19
C VAL A 506 30.19 -30.20 44.00
N ALA A 507 31.21 -29.33 44.11
CA ALA A 507 31.09 -27.91 43.86
C ALA A 507 30.69 -27.59 42.38
N GLY A 508 31.27 -28.30 41.40
CA GLY A 508 30.92 -28.18 40.02
C GLY A 508 29.45 -28.57 39.76
N LEU A 509 28.97 -29.60 40.41
CA LEU A 509 27.59 -30.04 40.34
C LEU A 509 26.59 -29.04 40.96
N LEU A 510 26.93 -28.50 42.14
CA LEU A 510 26.10 -27.50 42.81
C LEU A 510 26.01 -26.21 42.00
N ASN A 511 27.09 -25.78 41.36
CA ASN A 511 27.07 -24.65 40.47
C ASN A 511 26.18 -24.87 39.24
N PHE A 512 26.23 -26.04 38.64
CA PHE A 512 25.33 -26.44 37.54
C PHE A 512 23.86 -26.43 37.96
N ALA A 513 23.55 -26.94 39.15
CA ALA A 513 22.18 -27.02 39.69
C ALA A 513 21.61 -25.65 40.12
N ARG A 514 22.46 -24.69 40.50
CA ARG A 514 22.06 -23.37 40.99
C ARG A 514 21.84 -22.30 39.89
N GLN A 515 22.30 -22.53 38.67
CA GLN A 515 22.18 -21.54 37.57
C GLN A 515 20.77 -21.58 36.94
N ASN A 516 19.75 -21.19 37.71
CA ASN A 516 18.35 -21.29 37.31
C ASN A 516 17.75 -20.04 36.63
N LYS A 517 18.47 -18.92 36.46
CA LYS A 517 17.98 -17.75 35.79
C LYS A 517 19.12 -17.08 35.03
N VAL A 518 18.88 -16.77 33.75
CA VAL A 518 19.77 -15.94 32.92
C VAL A 518 19.33 -14.52 33.06
N ALA A 519 20.22 -13.64 33.50
CA ALA A 519 19.98 -12.19 33.60
C ALA A 519 20.43 -11.51 32.30
N LEU A 520 19.58 -11.56 31.27
CA LEU A 520 19.88 -10.95 29.99
C LEU A 520 20.00 -9.42 30.12
N ALA A 521 21.12 -8.86 29.66
CA ALA A 521 21.35 -7.42 29.56
C ALA A 521 22.11 -7.09 28.28
N PRO A 522 21.89 -5.91 27.66
CA PRO A 522 22.68 -5.47 26.53
C PRO A 522 24.16 -5.41 26.89
N THR A 523 24.96 -6.30 26.33
CA THR A 523 26.39 -6.46 26.69
C THR A 523 27.25 -6.34 25.45
N ASP A 524 28.28 -5.52 25.53
CA ASP A 524 29.31 -5.38 24.51
C ASP A 524 30.28 -6.55 24.60
N VAL A 525 30.16 -7.49 23.65
CA VAL A 525 30.90 -8.75 23.63
C VAL A 525 32.41 -8.54 23.45
N ARG A 526 32.87 -7.49 22.77
CA ARG A 526 34.30 -7.16 22.64
C ARG A 526 34.91 -6.83 24.02
N LYS A 527 34.25 -5.93 24.75
CA LYS A 527 34.70 -5.57 26.10
C LYS A 527 34.71 -6.76 27.04
N LEU A 528 33.69 -7.64 26.93
CA LEU A 528 33.60 -8.85 27.74
C LEU A 528 34.77 -9.79 27.45
N VAL A 529 35.08 -10.05 26.19
CA VAL A 529 36.21 -10.89 25.76
C VAL A 529 37.53 -10.30 26.19
N ASP A 530 37.77 -9.00 25.97
CA ASP A 530 39.01 -8.35 26.35
C ASP A 530 39.24 -8.33 27.87
N LEU A 531 38.18 -8.12 28.65
CA LEU A 531 38.23 -8.20 30.10
C LEU A 531 38.57 -9.62 30.58
N SER A 532 37.92 -10.61 30.02
CA SER A 532 38.16 -12.03 30.34
C SER A 532 39.60 -12.45 30.05
N LEU A 533 40.14 -12.05 28.90
CA LEU A 533 41.51 -12.38 28.49
C LEU A 533 42.58 -11.67 29.35
N ARG A 534 42.30 -10.48 29.90
CA ARG A 534 43.22 -9.79 30.82
C ARG A 534 43.37 -10.50 32.17
N VAL A 535 42.36 -11.19 32.62
CA VAL A 535 42.36 -11.91 33.92
C VAL A 535 42.99 -13.30 33.78
N LEU A 536 42.88 -13.91 32.61
CA LEU A 536 43.35 -15.28 32.31
C LEU A 536 44.78 -15.26 31.79
N VAL A 537 45.76 -15.15 32.69
CA VAL A 537 47.19 -15.09 32.34
C VAL A 537 47.69 -16.51 32.01
N PRO A 538 48.37 -16.76 30.86
CA PRO A 538 48.91 -18.08 30.53
C PRO A 538 50.10 -18.45 31.45
N ALA A 539 50.12 -19.72 31.87
CA ALA A 539 51.23 -20.24 32.67
C ALA A 539 52.51 -20.58 31.86
N THR A 540 52.48 -20.45 30.54
CA THR A 540 53.53 -20.81 29.59
C THR A 540 53.65 -19.74 28.50
N ASP A 541 54.66 -19.83 27.60
CA ASP A 541 54.86 -18.90 26.49
C ASP A 541 53.79 -19.09 25.39
N VAL A 542 52.55 -18.71 25.69
CA VAL A 542 51.41 -18.70 24.76
C VAL A 542 51.15 -17.27 24.32
N ALA A 543 51.21 -17.02 23.02
CA ALA A 543 50.80 -15.73 22.42
C ALA A 543 49.28 -15.65 22.37
N VAL A 544 48.70 -14.55 22.90
CA VAL A 544 47.23 -14.32 22.85
C VAL A 544 46.91 -13.24 21.86
N LEU A 545 46.07 -13.56 20.85
CA LEU A 545 45.58 -12.66 19.82
C LEU A 545 44.08 -12.41 19.99
N SER A 546 43.69 -11.16 20.18
CA SER A 546 42.26 -10.75 20.16
C SER A 546 41.99 -10.02 18.86
N ILE A 547 41.01 -10.48 18.11
CA ILE A 547 40.62 -9.94 16.79
C ILE A 547 39.12 -9.63 16.82
N HIS A 548 38.76 -8.37 16.50
CA HIS A 548 37.37 -7.94 16.49
C HIS A 548 36.99 -7.42 15.12
N ASP A 549 35.91 -7.97 14.55
CA ASP A 549 35.32 -7.46 13.31
C ASP A 549 34.61 -6.11 13.56
N GLU A 550 34.40 -5.31 12.49
CA GLU A 550 33.84 -3.94 12.62
C GLU A 550 32.34 -3.87 12.97
N VAL A 551 31.64 -4.99 13.03
CA VAL A 551 30.20 -5.07 13.32
C VAL A 551 29.92 -4.71 14.78
N ASP A 552 28.81 -4.06 15.07
CA ASP A 552 28.38 -3.72 16.44
C ASP A 552 28.09 -5.00 17.24
N PRO A 553 28.85 -5.30 18.29
CA PRO A 553 28.82 -6.58 18.99
C PRO A 553 27.95 -6.59 20.23
N VAL A 554 26.94 -5.74 20.33
CA VAL A 554 26.04 -5.72 21.48
C VAL A 554 24.99 -6.80 21.33
N ALA A 555 24.96 -7.73 22.31
CA ALA A 555 23.98 -8.79 22.40
C ALA A 555 23.30 -8.81 23.76
N GLU A 556 22.04 -9.26 23.81
CA GLU A 556 21.34 -9.53 25.07
C GLU A 556 21.83 -10.84 25.67
N LEU A 557 22.71 -10.76 26.64
CA LEU A 557 23.31 -11.93 27.29
C LEU A 557 23.66 -11.65 28.77
N ASP A 558 23.84 -12.73 29.52
CA ASP A 558 24.34 -12.68 30.91
C ASP A 558 25.86 -12.67 30.87
N GLY A 559 26.47 -11.50 31.15
CA GLY A 559 27.92 -11.30 31.05
C GLY A 559 28.71 -12.23 31.96
N ASP A 560 28.21 -12.53 33.14
CA ASP A 560 28.91 -13.40 34.11
C ASP A 560 28.93 -14.86 33.63
N GLN A 561 27.82 -15.33 33.07
CA GLN A 561 27.73 -16.69 32.52
C GLN A 561 28.60 -16.84 31.26
N ILE A 562 28.61 -15.85 30.35
CA ILE A 562 29.45 -15.89 29.16
C ILE A 562 30.94 -15.76 29.54
N THR A 563 31.29 -14.98 30.58
CA THR A 563 32.67 -14.95 31.14
C THR A 563 33.08 -16.33 31.60
N GLN A 564 32.20 -17.08 32.25
CA GLN A 564 32.46 -18.46 32.67
C GLN A 564 32.70 -19.40 31.46
N VAL A 565 31.93 -19.26 30.38
CA VAL A 565 32.16 -19.99 29.13
C VAL A 565 33.53 -19.68 28.56
N LEU A 566 33.88 -18.39 28.45
CA LEU A 566 35.19 -17.96 27.98
C LEU A 566 36.35 -18.51 28.86
N THR A 567 36.18 -18.44 30.15
CA THR A 567 37.15 -19.03 31.08
C THR A 567 37.38 -20.53 30.83
N ASN A 568 36.32 -21.29 30.74
CA ASN A 568 36.42 -22.72 30.48
C ASN A 568 37.09 -23.02 29.11
N LEU A 569 36.78 -22.25 28.06
CA LEU A 569 37.37 -22.47 26.75
C LEU A 569 38.85 -22.06 26.70
N VAL A 570 39.22 -20.93 27.32
CA VAL A 570 40.60 -20.43 27.35
C VAL A 570 41.49 -21.32 28.23
N GLU A 571 41.00 -21.79 29.37
CA GLU A 571 41.73 -22.74 30.21
C GLU A 571 41.96 -24.08 29.51
N ASN A 572 41.00 -24.56 28.74
CA ASN A 572 41.15 -25.76 27.92
C ASN A 572 42.20 -25.57 26.84
N ALA A 573 42.21 -24.41 26.16
CA ALA A 573 43.17 -24.05 25.14
C ALA A 573 44.59 -23.97 25.72
N TYR A 574 44.79 -23.33 26.91
CA TYR A 574 46.10 -23.32 27.60
C TYR A 574 46.56 -24.71 27.97
N ALA A 575 45.65 -25.57 28.47
CA ALA A 575 45.99 -26.93 28.80
C ALA A 575 46.37 -27.78 27.56
N ALA A 576 45.88 -27.43 26.39
CA ALA A 576 46.23 -28.10 25.14
C ALA A 576 47.61 -27.66 24.59
N MET A 577 48.17 -26.54 25.08
CA MET A 577 49.42 -25.95 24.62
C MET A 577 50.55 -25.97 25.69
N PRO A 578 50.94 -27.14 26.25
CA PRO A 578 51.94 -27.20 27.33
C PRO A 578 53.37 -26.78 26.94
N LYS A 579 53.65 -26.67 25.66
CA LYS A 579 54.94 -26.23 25.10
C LYS A 579 54.92 -24.82 24.51
N GLY A 580 53.87 -24.03 24.80
CA GLY A 580 53.62 -22.77 24.15
C GLY A 580 52.80 -22.92 22.87
N GLY A 581 52.34 -21.81 22.30
CA GLY A 581 51.53 -21.79 21.10
C GLY A 581 50.79 -20.44 20.93
N THR A 582 49.74 -20.41 20.14
CA THR A 582 48.93 -19.21 19.92
C THR A 582 47.48 -19.49 20.23
N LEU A 583 46.89 -18.65 21.09
CA LEU A 583 45.47 -18.59 21.35
C LEU A 583 44.88 -17.40 20.56
N THR A 584 43.94 -17.66 19.67
CA THR A 584 43.25 -16.62 18.91
C THR A 584 41.80 -16.55 19.37
N VAL A 585 41.34 -15.40 19.85
CA VAL A 585 39.93 -15.16 20.15
C VAL A 585 39.41 -14.11 19.19
N ARG A 586 38.39 -14.49 18.41
CA ARG A 586 37.75 -13.60 17.42
C ARG A 586 36.32 -13.33 17.83
N THR A 587 35.87 -12.07 17.72
CA THR A 587 34.47 -11.71 17.79
C THR A 587 34.02 -11.16 16.44
N GLY A 588 32.85 -11.58 15.97
CA GLY A 588 32.24 -11.16 14.74
C GLY A 588 30.73 -11.42 14.77
N GLY A 589 30.06 -11.32 13.64
CA GLY A 589 28.63 -11.59 13.55
C GLY A 589 27.96 -10.86 12.39
N ASP A 590 26.65 -10.87 12.41
CA ASP A 590 25.77 -10.13 11.50
C ASP A 590 24.66 -9.45 12.31
N ASP A 591 23.69 -8.82 11.63
CA ASP A 591 22.55 -8.14 12.27
C ASP A 591 21.68 -9.05 13.16
N ALA A 592 21.80 -10.37 13.04
CA ALA A 592 20.99 -11.36 13.74
C ALA A 592 21.76 -12.15 14.80
N ARG A 593 23.12 -12.24 14.71
CA ARG A 593 23.94 -13.14 15.53
C ARG A 593 25.30 -12.54 15.85
N VAL A 594 25.73 -12.71 17.10
CA VAL A 594 27.12 -12.48 17.53
C VAL A 594 27.84 -13.81 17.64
N THR A 595 29.05 -13.89 17.10
CA THR A 595 29.90 -15.08 17.12
C THR A 595 31.18 -14.81 17.89
N ILE A 596 31.54 -15.72 18.79
CA ILE A 596 32.84 -15.73 19.49
C ILE A 596 33.57 -17.02 19.09
N THR A 597 34.73 -16.90 18.51
CA THR A 597 35.57 -18.05 18.13
C THR A 597 36.81 -18.09 19.02
N VAL A 598 37.06 -19.21 19.67
CA VAL A 598 38.27 -19.47 20.46
C VAL A 598 39.06 -20.57 19.76
N ALA A 599 40.22 -20.26 19.23
CA ALA A 599 41.08 -21.19 18.51
C ALA A 599 42.46 -21.27 19.13
N ASP A 600 42.99 -22.50 19.29
CA ASP A 600 44.29 -22.76 19.82
C ASP A 600 45.14 -23.59 18.83
N THR A 601 46.46 -23.50 18.98
CA THR A 601 47.44 -24.32 18.18
C THR A 601 47.98 -25.51 18.97
N GLY A 602 47.15 -26.06 19.87
CA GLY A 602 47.53 -27.13 20.76
C GLY A 602 47.48 -28.52 20.11
N VAL A 603 47.44 -29.56 20.96
CA VAL A 603 47.47 -30.97 20.55
C VAL A 603 46.26 -31.48 19.79
N GLY A 604 45.18 -30.67 19.73
CA GLY A 604 43.93 -31.00 19.07
C GLY A 604 43.12 -32.12 19.73
N ILE A 605 41.96 -32.40 19.13
CA ILE A 605 40.99 -33.41 19.62
C ILE A 605 40.85 -34.49 18.54
N ALA A 606 41.06 -35.76 18.90
CA ALA A 606 40.89 -36.89 18.02
C ALA A 606 39.43 -36.94 17.47
N ARG A 607 39.26 -37.25 16.18
CA ARG A 607 37.97 -37.22 15.46
C ARG A 607 36.89 -38.08 16.14
N GLU A 608 37.27 -39.20 16.78
CA GLU A 608 36.37 -40.09 17.50
C GLU A 608 35.83 -39.49 18.81
N ASN A 609 36.47 -38.44 19.32
CA ASN A 609 36.11 -37.76 20.55
C ASN A 609 35.26 -36.50 20.31
N LEU A 610 35.28 -35.92 19.10
CA LEU A 610 34.54 -34.69 18.80
C LEU A 610 33.03 -34.76 19.12
N GLY A 611 32.40 -35.89 18.88
CA GLY A 611 30.98 -36.07 19.20
C GLY A 611 30.68 -36.21 20.72
N LYS A 612 31.73 -36.41 21.56
CA LYS A 612 31.57 -36.68 22.99
C LYS A 612 32.07 -35.54 23.89
N VAL A 613 32.69 -34.50 23.32
CA VAL A 613 33.34 -33.43 24.11
C VAL A 613 32.35 -32.63 24.96
N PHE A 614 31.07 -32.62 24.60
CA PHE A 614 30.00 -31.99 25.36
C PHE A 614 29.28 -32.91 26.32
N GLU A 615 29.65 -34.21 26.30
CA GLU A 615 29.10 -35.15 27.30
C GLU A 615 29.70 -34.86 28.68
N PRO A 616 28.89 -34.78 29.74
CA PRO A 616 29.39 -34.58 31.09
C PRO A 616 30.38 -35.67 31.50
N PHE A 617 31.45 -35.26 32.19
CA PHE A 617 32.54 -36.13 32.71
C PHE A 617 33.47 -36.69 31.61
N PHE A 618 33.21 -36.42 30.34
CA PHE A 618 34.15 -36.84 29.29
C PHE A 618 35.44 -36.00 29.34
N THR A 619 36.58 -36.69 29.45
CA THR A 619 37.92 -36.05 29.47
C THR A 619 38.96 -36.97 28.87
N THR A 620 39.88 -36.41 28.09
CA THR A 620 41.07 -37.08 27.57
C THR A 620 42.32 -36.81 28.44
N LYS A 621 42.21 -35.93 29.44
CA LYS A 621 43.30 -35.62 30.35
C LYS A 621 43.53 -36.76 31.36
N GLN A 622 44.80 -36.89 31.86
CA GLN A 622 45.13 -37.90 32.87
C GLN A 622 44.21 -37.82 34.09
N ILE A 623 43.93 -38.96 34.69
CA ILE A 623 43.08 -39.09 35.88
C ILE A 623 43.53 -38.07 36.93
N GLY A 624 42.64 -37.15 37.33
CA GLY A 624 42.90 -36.11 38.31
C GLY A 624 43.16 -34.71 37.75
N LYS A 625 43.50 -34.58 36.45
CA LYS A 625 43.83 -33.28 35.82
C LYS A 625 42.71 -32.61 35.05
N GLY A 626 41.52 -33.25 34.99
CA GLY A 626 40.33 -32.69 34.35
C GLY A 626 39.06 -33.24 34.96
N THR A 627 38.04 -32.40 35.17
CA THR A 627 36.72 -32.81 35.70
C THR A 627 35.76 -33.29 34.60
N GLY A 628 36.04 -32.99 33.33
CA GLY A 628 35.15 -33.28 32.21
C GLY A 628 33.81 -32.54 32.23
N LEU A 629 33.65 -31.52 33.10
CA LEU A 629 32.40 -30.73 33.24
C LEU A 629 32.43 -29.41 32.51
N GLY A 630 33.60 -28.84 32.23
CA GLY A 630 33.72 -27.49 31.69
C GLY A 630 32.98 -27.28 30.38
N LEU A 631 33.19 -28.15 29.38
CA LEU A 631 32.52 -28.02 28.07
C LEU A 631 31.01 -28.33 28.14
N ALA A 632 30.60 -29.28 28.96
CA ALA A 632 29.18 -29.56 29.18
C ALA A 632 28.44 -28.39 29.83
N VAL A 633 29.06 -27.73 30.81
CA VAL A 633 28.53 -26.48 31.42
C VAL A 633 28.48 -25.37 30.38
N SER A 634 29.52 -25.17 29.60
CA SER A 634 29.56 -24.15 28.53
C SER A 634 28.45 -24.38 27.50
N TYR A 635 28.24 -25.62 27.08
CA TYR A 635 27.14 -25.96 26.17
C TYR A 635 25.77 -25.64 26.78
N GLY A 636 25.56 -25.95 28.03
CA GLY A 636 24.32 -25.63 28.76
C GLY A 636 24.07 -24.13 28.86
N ILE A 637 25.10 -23.33 29.21
CA ILE A 637 25.01 -21.88 29.27
C ILE A 637 24.63 -21.30 27.91
N ILE A 638 25.30 -21.69 26.84
CA ILE A 638 25.04 -21.17 25.49
C ILE A 638 23.62 -21.54 25.04
N LYS A 639 23.14 -22.75 25.30
CA LYS A 639 21.76 -23.13 25.00
C LYS A 639 20.72 -22.30 25.75
N MET A 640 20.99 -21.94 27.02
CA MET A 640 20.13 -21.02 27.79
C MET A 640 20.07 -19.61 27.20
N HIS A 641 21.13 -19.18 26.51
CA HIS A 641 21.18 -17.93 25.77
C HIS A 641 20.62 -18.05 24.34
N ARG A 642 19.98 -19.18 23.97
CA ARG A 642 19.45 -19.48 22.62
C ARG A 642 20.52 -19.49 21.54
N GLY A 643 21.76 -19.75 21.93
CA GLY A 643 22.91 -19.87 21.06
C GLY A 643 23.25 -21.33 20.72
N ASP A 644 24.29 -21.50 19.91
CA ASP A 644 24.91 -22.79 19.59
C ASP A 644 26.41 -22.77 19.93
N LEU A 645 26.93 -23.91 20.35
CA LEU A 645 28.36 -24.13 20.59
C LEU A 645 28.82 -25.28 19.69
N GLU A 646 29.75 -24.96 18.80
CA GLU A 646 30.33 -25.90 17.84
C GLU A 646 31.82 -26.11 18.14
N VAL A 647 32.34 -27.28 17.81
CA VAL A 647 33.74 -27.61 17.95
C VAL A 647 34.28 -28.18 16.63
N ALA A 648 35.40 -27.62 16.19
CA ALA A 648 36.19 -28.18 15.12
C ALA A 648 37.61 -28.41 15.64
N SER A 649 38.26 -29.47 15.26
CA SER A 649 39.63 -29.74 15.66
C SER A 649 40.31 -30.71 14.69
N ASN A 650 41.61 -30.54 14.57
CA ASN A 650 42.47 -31.40 13.77
C ASN A 650 43.63 -31.90 14.68
N ALA A 651 43.72 -33.19 14.88
CA ALA A 651 44.78 -33.81 15.66
C ALA A 651 45.98 -34.28 14.83
N ASP A 652 45.99 -33.92 13.53
CA ASP A 652 47.09 -34.25 12.62
C ASP A 652 48.23 -33.21 12.79
N PRO A 653 49.45 -33.61 13.21
CA PRO A 653 50.54 -32.68 13.42
C PRO A 653 51.02 -31.92 12.17
N ASP A 654 50.72 -32.44 10.96
CA ASP A 654 51.14 -31.86 9.69
C ASP A 654 50.07 -31.00 9.01
N ALA A 655 48.86 -31.00 9.50
CA ALA A 655 47.79 -30.06 9.08
C ALA A 655 47.89 -28.79 9.94
N GLY A 656 48.08 -27.67 9.31
CA GLY A 656 48.20 -26.37 9.96
C GLY A 656 47.11 -26.07 11.00
N PRO A 657 47.22 -24.97 11.75
CA PRO A 657 46.29 -24.66 12.86
C PRO A 657 44.84 -24.62 12.39
N THR A 658 43.99 -25.28 13.15
CA THR A 658 42.53 -25.28 12.97
C THR A 658 41.90 -23.97 13.41
#